data_8f3230e922828f078b6b71d4d702b231
#
_entry.id   8f3230e922828f078b6b71d4d702b231
#
_cell.length_a   1.000
_cell.length_b   1.000
_cell.length_c   1.000
_cell.angle_alpha   90.00
_cell.angle_beta   90.00
_cell.angle_gamma   90.00
#
_symmetry.space_group_name_H-M   'P 1'
#
loop_
_entity.id
_entity.type
_entity.pdbx_description
1 polymer ?
#
loop_
_entity_poly.entity_id
_entity_poly.type
_entity_poly.pdbx_seq_one_letter_code
_entity_poly.pdbx_strand_id
1 'polypeptide(L)'
;MNPKHTLKEYADALTRAGLLTATTLTTAAENTVIDCLSYDTRSLHGTSLFLCKGAHFKAEYLSAAIAQGAAAYVAEKPYPVDAPQLLVSDIRYAMVVLGQLFYDHVTDKLTSVGITGTKGKSTTAYYVRSILNDWLTSEGKPPCAILSSIDNYDGVIAEESHITTPEVLELYQHFQNAYDSGISHLVMEVSSQALKVGRVRGMTFDVGAFLNIGTDHISPIEHPDFADYYASKLKLFDSCRVGCVNTDADHAAETVAHARSGGCELITFGSHASDTVFCEQVEKRADGLYFTVRSPKYNGEFSITMPGLFNISNALAAMAICMALDVPEEYVRSGLRKARAAGRMQIYESRDKKVAVIVDYAHNRMSFDALYRSTKIEYPGRQMISVFGCPGSHALQRRKDLGELSGENCDFVFITEEDSGEEPFAQIAADIEKHVACPHLVLEDRSECIRRAILDGKDARVILLTGKGEETTMKRGSAYVPYPSDVELTQKYLAEYDAAHPAAKRSSGKKSKKDFLPIILGSDENAYGTARLFREAYGVTPLLLCTQQLVPTRHSHLFLCRIIPDFEREEVFPDALLEVLKQCAQDYEKLLVIPCSDYYTSLLCRHYDHFEGLIANRFISEELLETFDTKDKFYALCEQYGMDYPKTVVASPEERESVAERLPFDFPLLVKPENSNALDYLRCHFEGQKKVFFFDTKEQYLEMVRNMNRSDYRGKLILQEFIPGGDDAMRVLNSYSDLDGHVRAMCLGQPVLEYYDPKSVGNYAAIISRGDQALYDKMQEFLEKLGYVGFSNIDMKYDCRTGRYVLFEINPRLGRSSYFCRAAGLNMMKLLTDGIVYGKREDCVYNHTVALWQNVPTGILRRYVKNSELAEELKAFKGTHVLFCKGDLPLPRLYRLLRYYGAQYHNFRDYYFDKK
;
A
#
# COMPACT_ATOMS: atom_id res chain seq x y z
N MET A 1 -3.03 -4.80 50.02
CA MET A 1 -1.94 -4.15 50.75
C MET A 1 -0.66 -4.92 50.44
N ASN A 2 0.35 -4.24 49.93
CA ASN A 2 1.65 -4.85 49.67
C ASN A 2 2.28 -5.31 50.99
N PRO A 3 3.07 -6.39 50.97
CA PRO A 3 3.85 -6.78 52.12
C PRO A 3 4.80 -5.64 52.52
N LYS A 4 4.81 -5.29 53.80
CA LYS A 4 5.69 -4.24 54.28
C LYS A 4 7.06 -4.85 54.61
N HIS A 5 8.11 -4.25 54.06
CA HIS A 5 9.49 -4.68 54.16
C HIS A 5 10.30 -3.78 55.12
N THR A 6 11.26 -4.37 55.78
CA THR A 6 12.20 -3.69 56.68
C THR A 6 13.38 -3.11 55.90
N LEU A 7 14.08 -2.13 56.47
CA LEU A 7 15.32 -1.60 55.91
C LEU A 7 16.38 -2.68 55.70
N LYS A 8 16.41 -3.72 56.52
CA LYS A 8 17.27 -4.86 56.33
C LYS A 8 16.96 -5.62 55.06
N GLU A 9 15.67 -5.91 54.77
CA GLU A 9 15.26 -6.62 53.57
C GLU A 9 15.62 -5.83 52.32
N TYR A 10 15.54 -4.50 52.34
CA TYR A 10 15.99 -3.65 51.25
C TYR A 10 17.51 -3.69 51.09
N ALA A 11 18.28 -3.61 52.17
CA ALA A 11 19.73 -3.74 52.14
C ALA A 11 20.17 -5.12 51.63
N ASP A 12 19.49 -6.19 52.06
CA ASP A 12 19.73 -7.56 51.60
C ASP A 12 19.41 -7.73 50.10
N ALA A 13 18.33 -7.09 49.59
CA ALA A 13 17.99 -7.11 48.19
C ALA A 13 19.05 -6.39 47.34
N LEU A 14 19.51 -5.22 47.76
CA LEU A 14 20.61 -4.50 47.11
C LEU A 14 21.92 -5.28 47.14
N THR A 15 22.18 -6.01 48.22
CA THR A 15 23.37 -6.88 48.35
C THR A 15 23.28 -8.04 47.34
N ARG A 16 22.14 -8.74 47.26
CA ARG A 16 21.92 -9.82 46.32
C ARG A 16 22.06 -9.37 44.87
N ALA A 17 21.67 -8.14 44.60
CA ALA A 17 21.83 -7.53 43.25
C ALA A 17 23.26 -7.03 42.98
N GLY A 18 24.19 -7.14 43.94
CA GLY A 18 25.56 -6.66 43.81
C GLY A 18 25.69 -5.13 43.75
N LEU A 19 24.69 -4.42 44.28
CA LEU A 19 24.62 -2.95 44.21
C LEU A 19 25.09 -2.25 45.49
N LEU A 20 24.88 -2.86 46.67
CA LEU A 20 25.23 -2.26 47.94
C LEU A 20 26.77 -2.18 48.12
N THR A 21 27.30 -0.97 48.26
CA THR A 21 28.75 -0.73 48.45
C THR A 21 29.12 -0.46 49.91
N ALA A 22 28.22 0.20 50.64
CA ALA A 22 28.39 0.45 52.10
C ALA A 22 27.04 0.77 52.75
N THR A 23 26.93 0.58 54.04
CA THR A 23 25.76 0.95 54.85
C THR A 23 26.12 1.43 56.21
N THR A 24 25.32 2.31 56.82
CA THR A 24 25.40 2.76 58.22
C THR A 24 24.18 2.29 59.02
N LEU A 25 23.43 1.30 58.52
CA LEU A 25 22.30 0.76 59.27
C LEU A 25 22.77 0.17 60.61
N THR A 26 22.13 0.61 61.68
CA THR A 26 22.31 -0.02 63.03
C THR A 26 21.27 -1.13 63.21
N THR A 27 21.49 -2.06 64.13
CA THR A 27 20.54 -3.15 64.40
C THR A 27 19.14 -2.67 64.73
N ALA A 28 19.01 -1.49 65.30
CA ALA A 28 17.73 -0.86 65.61
C ALA A 28 17.03 -0.34 64.29
N ALA A 29 17.84 0.30 63.41
CA ALA A 29 17.35 0.80 62.14
C ALA A 29 16.98 -0.31 61.13
N GLU A 30 17.70 -1.44 61.20
CA GLU A 30 17.44 -2.60 60.30
C GLU A 30 15.99 -3.10 60.37
N ASN A 31 15.34 -3.03 61.56
CA ASN A 31 13.97 -3.49 61.77
C ASN A 31 12.91 -2.43 61.42
N THR A 32 13.30 -1.24 60.96
CA THR A 32 12.37 -0.18 60.54
C THR A 32 11.62 -0.61 59.32
N VAL A 33 10.29 -0.67 59.41
CA VAL A 33 9.38 -0.99 58.30
C VAL A 33 9.16 0.25 57.46
N ILE A 34 9.27 0.12 56.15
CA ILE A 34 9.11 1.22 55.19
C ILE A 34 7.68 1.26 54.64
N ASP A 35 7.05 2.41 54.74
CA ASP A 35 5.70 2.67 54.19
C ASP A 35 5.73 3.37 52.83
N CYS A 36 6.82 4.09 52.51
CA CYS A 36 6.94 4.91 51.32
C CYS A 36 8.34 4.82 50.71
N LEU A 37 8.43 4.64 49.43
CA LEU A 37 9.64 4.70 48.62
C LEU A 37 9.53 5.88 47.67
N SER A 38 10.38 6.90 47.80
CA SER A 38 10.27 8.11 46.97
C SER A 38 11.62 8.77 46.68
N TYR A 39 11.71 9.47 45.58
CA TYR A 39 12.79 10.40 45.19
C TYR A 39 12.33 11.86 45.18
N ASP A 40 11.04 12.12 45.48
CA ASP A 40 10.44 13.46 45.55
C ASP A 40 9.97 13.77 46.96
N THR A 41 10.47 14.87 47.53
CA THR A 41 10.14 15.32 48.89
C THR A 41 8.63 15.65 49.03
N ARG A 42 7.94 15.99 47.97
CA ARG A 42 6.53 16.33 47.96
C ARG A 42 5.61 15.12 48.12
N SER A 43 6.09 13.92 47.79
CA SER A 43 5.33 12.68 47.84
C SER A 43 5.64 11.82 49.07
N LEU A 44 6.45 12.31 50.03
CA LEU A 44 6.79 11.60 51.25
C LEU A 44 5.59 11.48 52.17
N HIS A 45 5.43 10.27 52.75
CA HIS A 45 4.43 9.97 53.77
C HIS A 45 4.85 8.75 54.62
N GLY A 46 4.38 8.69 55.85
CA GLY A 46 4.73 7.60 56.74
C GLY A 46 6.25 7.44 56.93
N THR A 47 6.68 6.22 57.20
CA THR A 47 8.12 5.89 57.34
C THR A 47 8.72 5.68 55.96
N SER A 48 9.53 6.62 55.50
CA SER A 48 9.97 6.69 54.09
C SER A 48 11.44 6.29 53.89
N LEU A 49 11.74 5.61 52.79
CA LEU A 49 13.09 5.42 52.29
C LEU A 49 13.29 6.35 51.08
N PHE A 50 14.21 7.32 51.23
CA PHE A 50 14.42 8.37 50.24
C PHE A 50 15.56 8.03 49.25
N LEU A 51 15.34 8.22 47.96
CA LEU A 51 16.27 7.90 46.87
C LEU A 51 16.91 9.15 46.30
N CYS A 52 18.22 9.33 46.48
CA CYS A 52 18.96 10.48 45.96
C CYS A 52 19.29 10.33 44.48
N LYS A 53 18.34 10.69 43.64
CA LYS A 53 18.40 10.46 42.17
C LYS A 53 18.64 11.75 41.39
N GLY A 54 19.46 11.66 40.36
CA GLY A 54 19.55 12.67 39.28
C GLY A 54 20.86 13.48 39.31
N ALA A 55 21.32 13.88 38.11
CA ALA A 55 22.55 14.66 37.95
C ALA A 55 22.53 16.02 38.66
N HIS A 56 21.33 16.58 38.85
CA HIS A 56 21.14 17.87 39.53
C HIS A 56 20.64 17.72 40.98
N PHE A 57 20.80 16.51 41.57
CA PHE A 57 20.40 16.29 42.95
C PHE A 57 21.20 17.18 43.91
N LYS A 58 20.50 17.89 44.80
CA LYS A 58 21.08 18.79 45.81
C LYS A 58 20.92 18.20 47.23
N ALA A 59 21.93 18.41 48.07
CA ALA A 59 21.92 17.93 49.44
C ALA A 59 20.73 18.48 50.27
N GLU A 60 20.26 19.68 49.89
CA GLU A 60 19.12 20.34 50.56
C GLU A 60 17.83 19.50 50.40
N TYR A 61 17.64 18.81 49.28
CA TYR A 61 16.50 17.92 49.05
C TYR A 61 16.52 16.74 50.01
N LEU A 62 17.70 16.16 50.30
CA LEU A 62 17.85 15.09 51.26
C LEU A 62 17.60 15.62 52.70
N SER A 63 18.15 16.77 53.03
CA SER A 63 17.91 17.40 54.35
C SER A 63 16.42 17.67 54.58
N ALA A 64 15.70 18.13 53.53
CA ALA A 64 14.26 18.33 53.57
C ALA A 64 13.50 16.99 53.75
N ALA A 65 13.92 15.94 53.05
CA ALA A 65 13.33 14.61 53.21
C ALA A 65 13.48 14.02 54.62
N ILE A 66 14.68 14.15 55.21
CA ILE A 66 14.95 13.71 56.58
C ILE A 66 14.08 14.54 57.57
N ALA A 67 14.00 15.84 57.41
CA ALA A 67 13.15 16.70 58.25
C ALA A 67 11.64 16.34 58.13
N GLN A 68 11.22 15.73 57.04
CA GLN A 68 9.85 15.24 56.83
C GLN A 68 9.64 13.78 57.26
N GLY A 69 10.65 13.13 57.87
CA GLY A 69 10.52 11.81 58.47
C GLY A 69 11.06 10.65 57.61
N ALA A 70 11.89 10.92 56.64
CA ALA A 70 12.59 9.83 55.94
C ALA A 70 13.53 9.10 56.94
N ALA A 71 13.33 7.78 57.09
CA ALA A 71 14.03 6.94 58.04
C ALA A 71 15.45 6.61 57.60
N ALA A 72 15.69 6.58 56.28
CA ALA A 72 16.98 6.30 55.66
C ALA A 72 17.02 6.87 54.23
N TYR A 73 18.21 6.87 53.64
CA TYR A 73 18.36 7.23 52.27
C TYR A 73 19.25 6.27 51.45
N VAL A 74 19.05 6.24 50.12
CA VAL A 74 19.86 5.47 49.19
C VAL A 74 20.56 6.46 48.24
N ALA A 75 21.88 6.33 48.06
CA ALA A 75 22.65 7.24 47.25
C ALA A 75 23.92 6.58 46.64
N GLU A 76 24.51 7.18 45.61
CA GLU A 76 25.80 6.72 45.06
C GLU A 76 27.02 7.26 45.83
N LYS A 77 26.81 8.26 46.68
CA LYS A 77 27.82 8.86 47.53
C LYS A 77 27.23 9.30 48.87
N PRO A 78 28.08 9.38 49.93
CA PRO A 78 27.58 9.86 51.20
C PRO A 78 27.23 11.34 51.16
N TYR A 79 26.22 11.74 51.96
CA TYR A 79 25.83 13.14 52.17
C TYR A 79 26.02 13.51 53.65
N PRO A 80 26.30 14.79 53.99
CA PRO A 80 26.52 15.24 55.33
C PRO A 80 25.19 15.42 56.11
N VAL A 81 24.45 14.36 56.28
CA VAL A 81 23.16 14.30 57.02
C VAL A 81 23.25 13.16 58.08
N ASP A 82 22.66 13.38 59.23
CA ASP A 82 22.60 12.39 60.31
C ASP A 82 21.39 11.49 60.12
N ALA A 83 21.52 10.55 59.18
CA ALA A 83 20.52 9.53 58.88
C ALA A 83 21.17 8.24 58.36
N PRO A 84 20.57 7.07 58.63
CA PRO A 84 20.99 5.82 58.03
C PRO A 84 21.09 5.87 56.52
N GLN A 85 22.17 5.34 55.95
CA GLN A 85 22.42 5.35 54.53
C GLN A 85 22.63 3.94 53.96
N LEU A 86 22.21 3.76 52.73
CA LEU A 86 22.52 2.64 51.86
C LEU A 86 23.25 3.19 50.62
N LEU A 87 24.56 3.00 50.55
CA LEU A 87 25.35 3.43 49.39
C LEU A 87 25.33 2.36 48.30
N VAL A 88 25.07 2.77 47.09
CA VAL A 88 24.93 1.87 45.95
C VAL A 88 25.84 2.31 44.80
N SER A 89 26.21 1.34 43.94
CA SER A 89 27.03 1.60 42.74
C SER A 89 26.23 2.23 41.56
N ASP A 90 24.92 2.01 41.53
CA ASP A 90 24.00 2.51 40.48
C ASP A 90 22.63 2.78 41.10
N ILE A 91 22.30 4.04 41.29
CA ILE A 91 21.03 4.48 41.90
C ILE A 91 19.81 4.11 41.02
N ARG A 92 19.95 4.15 39.71
CA ARG A 92 18.84 3.80 38.81
C ARG A 92 18.50 2.32 38.89
N TYR A 93 19.50 1.45 38.93
CA TYR A 93 19.26 0.02 39.12
C TYR A 93 18.80 -0.30 40.53
N ALA A 94 19.33 0.42 41.53
CA ALA A 94 18.81 0.31 42.89
C ALA A 94 17.32 0.64 43.00
N MET A 95 16.82 1.67 42.29
CA MET A 95 15.38 2.00 42.22
C MET A 95 14.55 0.84 41.67
N VAL A 96 15.04 0.13 40.68
CA VAL A 96 14.36 -1.06 40.14
C VAL A 96 14.26 -2.16 41.21
N VAL A 97 15.39 -2.53 41.84
CA VAL A 97 15.45 -3.59 42.85
C VAL A 97 14.55 -3.27 44.03
N LEU A 98 14.64 -2.03 44.54
CA LEU A 98 13.80 -1.55 45.65
C LEU A 98 12.33 -1.46 45.28
N GLY A 99 12.01 -1.00 44.08
CA GLY A 99 10.65 -0.95 43.56
C GLY A 99 10.04 -2.35 43.41
N GLN A 100 10.79 -3.31 42.85
CA GLN A 100 10.32 -4.70 42.77
C GLN A 100 9.95 -5.27 44.14
N LEU A 101 10.82 -5.04 45.14
CA LEU A 101 10.54 -5.51 46.51
C LEU A 101 9.34 -4.77 47.13
N PHE A 102 9.29 -3.43 47.00
CA PHE A 102 8.25 -2.59 47.61
C PHE A 102 6.87 -2.94 47.05
N TYR A 103 6.77 -3.21 45.77
CA TYR A 103 5.52 -3.55 45.07
C TYR A 103 5.32 -5.04 44.85
N ASP A 104 6.06 -5.91 45.58
CA ASP A 104 5.93 -7.37 45.56
C ASP A 104 5.89 -7.96 44.15
N HIS A 105 6.88 -7.55 43.33
CA HIS A 105 7.02 -8.01 41.93
C HIS A 105 5.73 -7.84 41.10
N VAL A 106 5.00 -6.75 41.31
CA VAL A 106 3.69 -6.52 40.67
C VAL A 106 3.75 -6.55 39.16
N THR A 107 4.88 -6.22 38.55
CA THR A 107 5.08 -6.29 37.09
C THR A 107 4.89 -7.69 36.52
N ASP A 108 5.10 -8.73 37.31
CA ASP A 108 4.98 -10.14 36.93
C ASP A 108 3.55 -10.67 37.12
N LYS A 109 2.65 -9.85 37.71
CA LYS A 109 1.25 -10.23 38.00
C LYS A 109 0.28 -9.81 36.90
N LEU A 110 0.73 -9.04 35.91
CA LEU A 110 -0.06 -8.53 34.81
C LEU A 110 0.54 -9.01 33.49
N THR A 111 -0.33 -9.31 32.53
CA THR A 111 0.10 -9.51 31.15
C THR A 111 0.53 -8.17 30.57
N SER A 112 1.80 -8.03 30.20
CA SER A 112 2.39 -6.76 29.81
C SER A 112 2.88 -6.76 28.36
N VAL A 113 2.57 -5.65 27.65
CA VAL A 113 3.00 -5.41 26.28
C VAL A 113 3.87 -4.16 26.22
N GLY A 114 5.11 -4.31 25.75
CA GLY A 114 6.03 -3.20 25.51
C GLY A 114 6.17 -2.88 24.02
N ILE A 115 5.91 -1.64 23.61
CA ILE A 115 5.96 -1.23 22.18
C ILE A 115 7.06 -0.19 22.00
N THR A 116 8.05 -0.49 21.14
CA THR A 116 9.10 0.45 20.76
C THR A 116 9.16 0.68 19.26
N GLY A 117 9.82 1.73 18.86
CA GLY A 117 9.97 2.15 17.47
C GLY A 117 10.22 3.66 17.40
N THR A 118 10.65 4.17 16.26
CA THR A 118 10.76 5.61 16.08
C THR A 118 9.36 6.22 15.98
N LYS A 119 8.45 5.60 15.21
CA LYS A 119 7.07 6.05 14.99
C LYS A 119 6.06 4.93 15.18
N GLY A 120 4.78 5.32 15.34
CA GLY A 120 3.65 4.39 15.41
C GLY A 120 3.36 3.79 16.79
N LYS A 121 4.18 4.02 17.80
CA LYS A 121 4.01 3.43 19.15
C LYS A 121 2.63 3.70 19.73
N SER A 122 2.23 4.96 19.84
CA SER A 122 0.93 5.35 20.41
C SER A 122 -0.23 4.76 19.59
N THR A 123 -0.19 4.91 18.28
CA THR A 123 -1.25 4.35 17.41
C THR A 123 -1.38 2.84 17.58
N THR A 124 -0.25 2.11 17.63
CA THR A 124 -0.25 0.66 17.86
C THR A 124 -0.78 0.32 19.25
N ALA A 125 -0.37 1.06 20.28
CA ALA A 125 -0.87 0.87 21.64
C ALA A 125 -2.41 1.05 21.71
N TYR A 126 -2.95 2.06 21.02
CA TYR A 126 -4.39 2.28 20.94
C TYR A 126 -5.13 1.21 20.14
N TYR A 127 -4.54 0.66 19.07
CA TYR A 127 -5.10 -0.50 18.40
C TYR A 127 -5.17 -1.70 19.34
N VAL A 128 -4.05 -2.03 20.02
CA VAL A 128 -4.00 -3.15 20.97
C VAL A 128 -5.00 -2.94 22.09
N ARG A 129 -5.03 -1.74 22.71
CA ARG A 129 -6.00 -1.40 23.77
C ARG A 129 -7.45 -1.57 23.30
N SER A 130 -7.78 -1.11 22.09
CA SER A 130 -9.14 -1.23 21.54
C SER A 130 -9.54 -2.69 21.35
N ILE A 131 -8.64 -3.52 20.84
CA ILE A 131 -8.85 -4.95 20.64
C ILE A 131 -9.01 -5.66 21.99
N LEU A 132 -8.08 -5.41 22.93
CA LEU A 132 -8.14 -6.01 24.27
C LEU A 132 -9.38 -5.59 25.04
N ASN A 133 -9.81 -4.33 24.93
CA ASN A 133 -11.01 -3.86 25.60
C ASN A 133 -12.27 -4.56 25.08
N ASP A 134 -12.39 -4.79 23.76
CA ASP A 134 -13.52 -5.55 23.20
C ASP A 134 -13.52 -6.99 23.76
N TRP A 135 -12.35 -7.65 23.80
CA TRP A 135 -12.23 -9.00 24.33
C TRP A 135 -12.50 -9.07 25.85
N LEU A 136 -11.81 -8.23 26.64
CA LEU A 136 -11.94 -8.23 28.09
C LEU A 136 -13.36 -7.88 28.53
N THR A 137 -14.01 -6.94 27.84
CA THR A 137 -15.41 -6.61 28.09
C THR A 137 -16.33 -7.81 27.88
N SER A 138 -16.09 -8.61 26.84
CA SER A 138 -16.87 -9.82 26.58
C SER A 138 -16.71 -10.89 27.68
N GLU A 139 -15.58 -10.87 28.36
CA GLU A 139 -15.30 -11.74 29.52
C GLU A 139 -15.74 -11.13 30.87
N GLY A 140 -16.34 -9.92 30.87
CA GLY A 140 -16.73 -9.22 32.09
C GLY A 140 -15.56 -8.70 32.94
N LYS A 141 -14.39 -8.51 32.31
CA LYS A 141 -13.17 -7.99 32.95
C LYS A 141 -13.02 -6.48 32.77
N PRO A 142 -12.27 -5.79 33.65
CA PRO A 142 -11.93 -4.37 33.49
C PRO A 142 -11.18 -4.11 32.17
N PRO A 143 -11.26 -2.88 31.62
CA PRO A 143 -10.54 -2.50 30.43
C PRO A 143 -9.03 -2.54 30.65
N CYS A 144 -8.27 -2.72 29.57
CA CYS A 144 -6.81 -2.76 29.57
C CYS A 144 -6.20 -1.42 30.02
N ALA A 145 -5.18 -1.49 30.88
CA ALA A 145 -4.38 -0.32 31.25
C ALA A 145 -3.51 0.12 30.07
N ILE A 146 -3.24 1.43 29.97
CA ILE A 146 -2.34 2.00 28.96
C ILE A 146 -1.43 3.04 29.59
N LEU A 147 -0.13 2.99 29.20
CA LEU A 147 0.86 4.02 29.47
C LEU A 147 1.44 4.49 28.14
N SER A 148 1.08 5.68 27.73
CA SER A 148 1.41 6.17 26.38
C SER A 148 1.93 7.60 26.40
N SER A 149 2.33 8.13 25.27
CA SER A 149 2.65 9.56 25.12
C SER A 149 1.42 10.45 25.00
N ILE A 150 0.21 9.87 25.00
CA ILE A 150 -1.07 10.59 24.92
C ILE A 150 -1.70 10.66 26.31
N ASP A 151 -2.00 9.53 26.89
CA ASP A 151 -2.64 9.40 28.20
C ASP A 151 -2.11 8.20 28.97
N ASN A 152 -2.33 8.23 30.28
CA ASN A 152 -2.14 7.12 31.19
C ASN A 152 -3.47 6.71 31.80
N TYR A 153 -3.76 5.41 31.79
CA TYR A 153 -4.91 4.82 32.47
C TYR A 153 -4.52 3.50 33.16
N ASP A 154 -4.73 3.41 34.44
CA ASP A 154 -4.39 2.24 35.26
C ASP A 154 -5.53 1.76 36.19
N GLY A 155 -6.74 2.29 35.97
CA GLY A 155 -7.92 1.99 36.80
C GLY A 155 -8.10 2.95 37.98
N VAL A 156 -7.07 3.66 38.42
CA VAL A 156 -7.07 4.70 39.46
C VAL A 156 -6.76 6.06 38.86
N ILE A 157 -5.70 6.13 38.07
CA ILE A 157 -5.22 7.33 37.37
C ILE A 157 -5.80 7.31 35.96
N ALA A 158 -6.35 8.45 35.51
CA ALA A 158 -6.75 8.69 34.14
C ALA A 158 -6.40 10.14 33.81
N GLU A 159 -5.24 10.36 33.15
CA GLU A 159 -4.67 11.70 32.92
C GLU A 159 -3.89 11.80 31.63
N GLU A 160 -3.71 13.02 31.12
CA GLU A 160 -2.80 13.31 30.00
C GLU A 160 -1.36 13.00 30.41
N SER A 161 -0.62 12.34 29.51
CA SER A 161 0.75 11.95 29.80
C SER A 161 1.73 13.07 29.46
N HIS A 162 2.72 13.28 30.32
CA HIS A 162 3.82 14.22 30.10
C HIS A 162 5.15 13.57 29.69
N ILE A 163 5.20 12.23 29.69
CA ILE A 163 6.38 11.45 29.34
C ILE A 163 6.00 10.11 28.76
N THR A 164 6.63 9.71 27.66
CA THR A 164 6.29 8.46 26.93
C THR A 164 6.37 7.20 27.81
N THR A 165 7.36 7.14 28.70
CA THR A 165 7.57 5.99 29.61
C THR A 165 7.85 6.56 31.00
N PRO A 166 7.01 6.31 31.99
CA PRO A 166 7.18 6.82 33.36
C PRO A 166 8.52 6.47 33.99
N GLU A 167 8.91 7.20 35.02
CA GLU A 167 10.06 6.85 35.83
C GLU A 167 9.78 5.57 36.67
N VAL A 168 10.83 4.92 37.12
CA VAL A 168 10.76 3.57 37.72
C VAL A 168 9.67 3.44 38.79
N LEU A 169 9.62 4.31 39.79
CA LEU A 169 8.66 4.18 40.87
C LEU A 169 7.23 4.50 40.46
N GLU A 170 7.07 5.47 39.58
CA GLU A 170 5.78 5.81 38.95
C GLU A 170 5.26 4.65 38.13
N LEU A 171 6.16 4.00 37.36
CA LEU A 171 5.84 2.82 36.56
C LEU A 171 5.32 1.68 37.44
N TYR A 172 6.01 1.35 38.51
CA TYR A 172 5.57 0.34 39.48
C TYR A 172 4.25 0.73 40.15
N GLN A 173 4.04 2.02 40.46
CA GLN A 173 2.77 2.50 41.01
C GLN A 173 1.62 2.26 40.02
N HIS A 174 1.79 2.55 38.72
CA HIS A 174 0.77 2.27 37.68
C HIS A 174 0.46 0.77 37.60
N PHE A 175 1.47 -0.11 37.67
CA PHE A 175 1.25 -1.55 37.69
C PHE A 175 0.48 -1.98 38.92
N GLN A 176 0.78 -1.39 40.10
CA GLN A 176 0.06 -1.66 41.34
C GLN A 176 -1.38 -1.22 41.28
N ASN A 177 -1.64 -0.01 40.79
CA ASN A 177 -3.00 0.52 40.58
C ASN A 177 -3.81 -0.39 39.66
N ALA A 178 -3.22 -0.82 38.54
CA ALA A 178 -3.87 -1.73 37.59
C ALA A 178 -4.20 -3.07 38.26
N TYR A 179 -3.25 -3.66 39.00
CA TYR A 179 -3.47 -4.91 39.71
C TYR A 179 -4.55 -4.81 40.78
N ASP A 180 -4.53 -3.76 41.61
CA ASP A 180 -5.53 -3.53 42.66
C ASP A 180 -6.92 -3.22 42.08
N SER A 181 -6.99 -2.68 40.84
CA SER A 181 -8.22 -2.45 40.11
C SER A 181 -8.75 -3.70 39.40
N GLY A 182 -8.07 -4.85 39.51
CA GLY A 182 -8.44 -6.11 38.86
C GLY A 182 -8.16 -6.11 37.35
N ILE A 183 -7.36 -5.18 36.85
CA ILE A 183 -6.92 -5.13 35.45
C ILE A 183 -5.91 -6.26 35.22
N SER A 184 -6.08 -7.01 34.16
CA SER A 184 -5.23 -8.16 33.82
C SER A 184 -4.17 -7.85 32.76
N HIS A 185 -4.36 -6.81 31.93
CA HIS A 185 -3.47 -6.49 30.81
C HIS A 185 -3.06 -5.02 30.86
N LEU A 186 -1.79 -4.77 30.56
CA LEU A 186 -1.22 -3.43 30.47
C LEU A 186 -0.41 -3.29 29.17
N VAL A 187 -0.71 -2.27 28.39
CA VAL A 187 0.02 -1.92 27.16
C VAL A 187 0.78 -0.63 27.38
N MET A 188 2.07 -0.60 27.06
CA MET A 188 2.87 0.61 27.24
C MET A 188 3.82 0.91 26.09
N GLU A 189 4.03 2.19 25.85
CA GLU A 189 5.10 2.68 24.99
C GLU A 189 6.45 2.62 25.75
N VAL A 190 7.46 2.03 25.09
CA VAL A 190 8.81 1.96 25.63
C VAL A 190 9.76 2.81 24.78
N SER A 191 10.14 3.97 25.29
CA SER A 191 11.02 4.90 24.60
C SER A 191 12.48 4.41 24.60
N SER A 192 13.27 4.82 23.60
CA SER A 192 14.70 4.50 23.56
C SER A 192 15.46 5.01 24.80
N GLN A 193 15.06 6.20 25.28
CA GLN A 193 15.63 6.78 26.50
C GLN A 193 15.32 5.92 27.72
N ALA A 194 14.08 5.43 27.85
CA ALA A 194 13.72 4.55 28.98
C ALA A 194 14.53 3.23 28.96
N LEU A 195 14.73 2.65 27.78
CA LEU A 195 15.57 1.47 27.59
C LEU A 195 17.05 1.77 27.88
N LYS A 196 17.55 2.92 27.43
CA LYS A 196 18.94 3.35 27.67
C LYS A 196 19.24 3.53 29.15
N VAL A 197 18.38 4.23 29.87
CA VAL A 197 18.60 4.55 31.28
C VAL A 197 18.03 3.50 32.24
N GLY A 198 17.46 2.41 31.71
CA GLY A 198 17.02 1.26 32.50
C GLY A 198 15.72 1.44 33.28
N ARG A 199 14.76 2.30 32.81
CA ARG A 199 13.46 2.47 33.51
C ARG A 199 12.65 1.19 33.58
N VAL A 200 12.76 0.33 32.55
CA VAL A 200 12.07 -0.95 32.45
C VAL A 200 13.00 -2.14 32.73
N ARG A 201 14.20 -1.90 33.28
CA ARG A 201 15.14 -2.94 33.63
C ARG A 201 14.53 -3.85 34.69
N GLY A 202 14.73 -5.17 34.56
CA GLY A 202 14.17 -6.15 35.49
C GLY A 202 12.69 -6.46 35.34
N MET A 203 11.98 -5.81 34.41
CA MET A 203 10.65 -6.22 33.96
C MET A 203 10.80 -7.25 32.83
N THR A 204 9.87 -8.19 32.73
CA THR A 204 9.76 -9.10 31.61
C THR A 204 8.42 -8.87 30.94
N PHE A 205 8.43 -8.36 29.71
CA PHE A 205 7.21 -8.21 28.91
C PHE A 205 6.76 -9.57 28.37
N ASP A 206 5.46 -9.84 28.39
CA ASP A 206 4.91 -11.01 27.70
C ASP A 206 5.09 -10.86 26.20
N VAL A 207 4.89 -9.63 25.68
CA VAL A 207 5.11 -9.31 24.27
C VAL A 207 5.89 -8.01 24.13
N GLY A 208 6.99 -8.04 23.38
CA GLY A 208 7.76 -6.87 22.98
C GLY A 208 7.59 -6.61 21.48
N ALA A 209 7.21 -5.41 21.05
CA ALA A 209 7.04 -5.08 19.64
C ALA A 209 8.01 -3.99 19.17
N PHE A 210 8.69 -4.25 18.03
CA PHE A 210 9.58 -3.30 17.36
C PHE A 210 8.98 -2.89 16.01
N LEU A 211 8.51 -1.64 15.93
CA LEU A 211 7.75 -1.16 14.78
C LEU A 211 8.61 -0.71 13.61
N ASN A 212 9.63 0.10 13.89
CA ASN A 212 10.51 0.69 12.88
C ASN A 212 11.68 1.43 13.54
N ILE A 213 12.65 1.78 12.72
CA ILE A 213 13.80 2.62 13.13
C ILE A 213 14.07 3.66 12.03
N GLY A 214 14.40 4.87 12.45
CA GLY A 214 14.84 5.96 11.58
C GLY A 214 15.59 6.98 12.42
N THR A 215 16.26 7.93 11.81
CA THR A 215 17.04 8.95 12.51
C THR A 215 16.12 9.87 13.31
N ASP A 216 16.24 9.83 14.63
CA ASP A 216 15.54 10.70 15.59
C ASP A 216 16.29 10.65 16.92
N HIS A 217 16.04 11.63 17.81
CA HIS A 217 16.63 11.69 19.15
C HIS A 217 18.18 11.71 19.19
N ILE A 218 18.85 12.08 18.10
CA ILE A 218 20.32 12.21 18.08
C ILE A 218 20.68 13.57 18.65
N SER A 219 21.24 13.57 19.84
CA SER A 219 21.69 14.76 20.54
C SER A 219 22.69 14.37 21.65
N PRO A 220 23.54 15.32 22.13
CA PRO A 220 24.46 15.05 23.22
C PRO A 220 23.77 14.63 24.53
N ILE A 221 22.50 14.93 24.70
CA ILE A 221 21.73 14.68 25.93
C ILE A 221 21.00 13.33 25.87
N GLU A 222 20.55 12.93 24.68
CA GLU A 222 19.76 11.69 24.50
C GLU A 222 20.62 10.54 23.97
N HIS A 223 20.90 10.56 22.68
CA HIS A 223 21.71 9.55 22.00
C HIS A 223 22.83 10.25 21.20
N PRO A 224 24.11 9.90 21.44
CA PRO A 224 25.22 10.54 20.75
C PRO A 224 25.23 10.27 19.23
N ASP A 225 24.70 9.10 18.81
CA ASP A 225 24.64 8.68 17.43
C ASP A 225 23.49 7.68 17.20
N PHE A 226 23.30 7.31 15.93
CA PHE A 226 22.28 6.36 15.52
C PHE A 226 22.53 4.95 16.08
N ALA A 227 23.77 4.55 16.21
CA ALA A 227 24.11 3.20 16.71
C ALA A 227 23.66 3.03 18.18
N ASP A 228 23.93 4.03 19.03
CA ASP A 228 23.45 4.05 20.42
C ASP A 228 21.92 4.09 20.50
N TYR A 229 21.28 4.87 19.64
CA TYR A 229 19.81 4.95 19.56
C TYR A 229 19.19 3.60 19.18
N TYR A 230 19.71 2.97 18.14
CA TYR A 230 19.23 1.66 17.68
C TYR A 230 19.51 0.56 18.71
N ALA A 231 20.75 0.46 19.21
CA ALA A 231 21.13 -0.50 20.26
C ALA A 231 20.26 -0.35 21.51
N SER A 232 19.92 0.89 21.88
CA SER A 232 19.02 1.13 23.02
C SER A 232 17.63 0.52 22.82
N LYS A 233 17.05 0.64 21.62
CA LYS A 233 15.73 0.05 21.34
C LYS A 233 15.76 -1.47 21.30
N LEU A 234 16.84 -2.07 20.79
CA LEU A 234 17.00 -3.53 20.75
C LEU A 234 16.95 -4.18 22.14
N LYS A 235 17.33 -3.46 23.21
CA LYS A 235 17.24 -3.93 24.59
C LYS A 235 15.84 -4.38 25.03
N LEU A 236 14.78 -3.98 24.32
CA LEU A 236 13.43 -4.48 24.59
C LEU A 236 13.38 -6.01 24.49
N PHE A 237 14.10 -6.58 23.53
CA PHE A 237 14.14 -8.03 23.31
C PHE A 237 14.98 -8.80 24.33
N ASP A 238 15.82 -8.12 25.11
CA ASP A 238 16.56 -8.74 26.22
C ASP A 238 15.61 -9.12 27.37
N SER A 239 14.38 -8.64 27.39
CA SER A 239 13.42 -8.73 28.48
C SER A 239 11.97 -8.94 27.96
N CYS A 240 11.76 -9.74 26.91
CA CYS A 240 10.42 -10.15 26.48
C CYS A 240 10.36 -11.64 26.13
N ARG A 241 9.17 -12.24 26.28
CA ARG A 241 8.92 -13.66 25.94
C ARG A 241 8.68 -13.83 24.45
N VAL A 242 7.81 -13.00 23.87
CA VAL A 242 7.51 -12.99 22.45
C VAL A 242 7.94 -11.66 21.83
N GLY A 243 8.73 -11.72 20.78
CA GLY A 243 9.19 -10.56 20.02
C GLY A 243 8.40 -10.39 18.71
N CYS A 244 7.70 -9.27 18.53
CA CYS A 244 7.02 -8.92 17.30
C CYS A 244 7.87 -7.93 16.49
N VAL A 245 8.28 -8.29 15.25
CA VAL A 245 9.21 -7.49 14.45
C VAL A 245 8.63 -7.17 13.07
N ASN A 246 8.67 -5.88 12.71
CA ASN A 246 8.32 -5.40 11.37
C ASN A 246 9.45 -5.70 10.37
N THR A 247 9.17 -6.53 9.36
CA THR A 247 10.16 -6.89 8.33
C THR A 247 10.26 -5.88 7.18
N ASP A 248 9.31 -4.97 7.05
CA ASP A 248 9.35 -3.85 6.10
C ASP A 248 10.19 -2.67 6.61
N ALA A 249 10.60 -2.70 7.89
CA ALA A 249 11.40 -1.64 8.49
C ALA A 249 12.87 -1.69 8.07
N ASP A 250 13.55 -0.54 8.12
CA ASP A 250 15.00 -0.50 8.01
C ASP A 250 15.63 -1.36 9.12
N HIS A 251 16.76 -1.99 8.85
CA HIS A 251 17.48 -2.88 9.80
C HIS A 251 16.65 -4.07 10.33
N ALA A 252 15.61 -4.50 9.60
CA ALA A 252 14.75 -5.60 10.04
C ALA A 252 15.53 -6.91 10.27
N ALA A 253 16.50 -7.23 9.40
CA ALA A 253 17.28 -8.45 9.51
C ALA A 253 18.12 -8.49 10.81
N GLU A 254 18.77 -7.38 11.17
CA GLU A 254 19.53 -7.24 12.40
C GLU A 254 18.60 -7.28 13.63
N THR A 255 17.44 -6.63 13.54
CA THR A 255 16.43 -6.65 14.61
C THR A 255 15.92 -8.07 14.88
N VAL A 256 15.61 -8.83 13.83
CA VAL A 256 15.20 -10.25 13.91
C VAL A 256 16.32 -11.10 14.50
N ALA A 257 17.56 -10.89 14.08
CA ALA A 257 18.71 -11.63 14.60
C ALA A 257 18.92 -11.36 16.10
N HIS A 258 18.79 -10.10 16.54
CA HIS A 258 18.90 -9.73 17.95
C HIS A 258 17.78 -10.35 18.80
N ALA A 259 16.52 -10.28 18.37
CA ALA A 259 15.40 -10.87 19.08
C ALA A 259 15.55 -12.40 19.24
N ARG A 260 16.04 -13.10 18.21
CA ARG A 260 16.34 -14.53 18.30
C ARG A 260 17.48 -14.84 19.28
N SER A 261 18.53 -14.02 19.28
CA SER A 261 19.66 -14.22 20.21
C SER A 261 19.28 -13.95 21.67
N GLY A 262 18.29 -13.08 21.89
CA GLY A 262 17.70 -12.83 23.23
C GLY A 262 16.79 -13.94 23.74
N GLY A 263 16.51 -14.96 22.93
CA GLY A 263 15.67 -16.11 23.31
C GLY A 263 14.16 -15.87 23.17
N CYS A 264 13.75 -14.79 22.50
CA CYS A 264 12.32 -14.51 22.24
C CYS A 264 11.74 -15.51 21.24
N GLU A 265 10.51 -15.96 21.49
CA GLU A 265 9.65 -16.49 20.43
C GLU A 265 9.34 -15.36 19.44
N LEU A 266 9.51 -15.61 18.11
CA LEU A 266 9.46 -14.54 17.12
C LEU A 266 8.19 -14.60 16.28
N ILE A 267 7.49 -13.47 16.20
CA ILE A 267 6.39 -13.22 15.28
C ILE A 267 6.81 -12.06 14.36
N THR A 268 6.93 -12.32 13.05
CA THR A 268 7.21 -11.27 12.07
C THR A 268 5.92 -10.75 11.46
N PHE A 269 5.91 -9.47 11.07
CA PHE A 269 4.79 -8.88 10.35
C PHE A 269 5.28 -7.91 9.29
N GLY A 270 4.52 -7.82 8.18
CA GLY A 270 4.88 -6.94 7.08
C GLY A 270 4.22 -7.35 5.76
N SER A 271 4.86 -6.95 4.65
CA SER A 271 4.40 -7.19 3.28
C SER A 271 5.12 -8.36 2.58
N HIS A 272 5.95 -9.11 3.28
CA HIS A 272 6.65 -10.27 2.72
C HIS A 272 5.85 -11.55 2.96
N ALA A 273 5.73 -12.40 1.95
CA ALA A 273 4.98 -13.66 2.06
C ALA A 273 5.55 -14.65 3.10
N SER A 274 6.77 -14.41 3.58
CA SER A 274 7.44 -15.16 4.66
C SER A 274 7.08 -14.68 6.06
N ASP A 275 6.35 -13.57 6.18
CA ASP A 275 5.97 -13.03 7.48
C ASP A 275 4.91 -13.89 8.15
N THR A 276 4.98 -13.98 9.46
CA THR A 276 3.97 -14.67 10.26
C THR A 276 2.60 -14.00 10.14
N VAL A 277 2.58 -12.66 10.15
CA VAL A 277 1.39 -11.85 9.86
C VAL A 277 1.65 -11.10 8.56
N PHE A 278 1.25 -11.68 7.47
CA PHE A 278 1.51 -11.19 6.11
C PHE A 278 0.33 -10.37 5.60
N CYS A 279 0.60 -9.12 5.20
CA CYS A 279 -0.37 -8.28 4.49
C CYS A 279 -0.23 -8.48 2.99
N GLU A 280 -1.24 -9.12 2.39
CA GLU A 280 -1.23 -9.44 0.96
C GLU A 280 -1.67 -8.25 0.10
N GLN A 281 -2.69 -7.51 0.54
CA GLN A 281 -3.31 -6.42 -0.21
C GLN A 281 -3.80 -5.32 0.71
N VAL A 282 -3.83 -4.08 0.19
CA VAL A 282 -4.41 -2.92 0.87
C VAL A 282 -5.30 -2.17 -0.10
N GLU A 283 -6.53 -1.87 0.32
CA GLU A 283 -7.51 -1.10 -0.44
C GLU A 283 -8.03 0.06 0.40
N LYS A 284 -8.15 1.25 -0.20
CA LYS A 284 -8.82 2.39 0.43
C LYS A 284 -10.26 2.45 -0.06
N ARG A 285 -11.21 2.38 0.88
CA ARG A 285 -12.65 2.57 0.65
C ARG A 285 -13.12 3.87 1.29
N ALA A 286 -14.36 4.27 1.04
CA ALA A 286 -14.91 5.52 1.55
C ALA A 286 -14.95 5.61 3.08
N ASP A 287 -15.05 4.48 3.77
CA ASP A 287 -15.21 4.35 5.22
C ASP A 287 -13.94 3.84 5.94
N GLY A 288 -12.82 3.66 5.24
CA GLY A 288 -11.56 3.26 5.86
C GLY A 288 -10.56 2.60 4.91
N LEU A 289 -9.52 2.05 5.52
CA LEU A 289 -8.51 1.24 4.84
C LEU A 289 -8.83 -0.24 5.08
N TYR A 290 -8.91 -1.01 4.02
CA TYR A 290 -9.13 -2.45 4.03
C TYR A 290 -7.86 -3.18 3.60
N PHE A 291 -7.56 -4.29 4.23
CA PHE A 291 -6.35 -5.04 3.93
C PHE A 291 -6.55 -6.53 4.19
N THR A 292 -5.98 -7.35 3.33
CA THR A 292 -6.06 -8.81 3.43
C THR A 292 -4.83 -9.33 4.16
N VAL A 293 -5.06 -10.14 5.18
CA VAL A 293 -4.01 -10.73 6.02
C VAL A 293 -4.03 -12.25 5.89
N ARG A 294 -2.84 -12.84 5.87
CA ARG A 294 -2.61 -14.26 6.11
C ARG A 294 -1.72 -14.44 7.31
N SER A 295 -2.16 -15.26 8.24
CA SER A 295 -1.40 -15.65 9.42
C SER A 295 -1.87 -17.00 9.94
N PRO A 296 -1.18 -17.63 10.91
CA PRO A 296 -1.65 -18.85 11.54
C PRO A 296 -3.03 -18.74 12.19
N LYS A 297 -3.43 -17.54 12.62
CA LYS A 297 -4.64 -17.32 13.41
C LYS A 297 -5.66 -16.37 12.76
N TYR A 298 -5.21 -15.34 12.04
CA TYR A 298 -6.07 -14.29 11.47
C TYR A 298 -5.96 -14.31 9.95
N ASN A 299 -7.10 -14.52 9.27
CA ASN A 299 -7.09 -14.64 7.81
C ASN A 299 -8.24 -13.87 7.15
N GLY A 300 -8.00 -13.39 5.93
CA GLY A 300 -8.98 -12.66 5.13
C GLY A 300 -8.90 -11.15 5.29
N GLU A 301 -9.99 -10.45 4.97
CA GLU A 301 -10.05 -8.98 4.91
C GLU A 301 -10.27 -8.38 6.31
N PHE A 302 -9.44 -7.43 6.69
CA PHE A 302 -9.55 -6.59 7.88
C PHE A 302 -9.72 -5.13 7.49
N SER A 303 -10.13 -4.27 8.42
CA SER A 303 -10.27 -2.84 8.14
C SER A 303 -9.95 -1.96 9.35
N ILE A 304 -9.43 -0.77 9.03
CA ILE A 304 -9.21 0.31 9.99
C ILE A 304 -9.87 1.59 9.47
N THR A 305 -10.31 2.43 10.39
CA THR A 305 -10.92 3.73 10.06
C THR A 305 -9.98 4.91 10.27
N MET A 306 -8.86 4.72 10.97
CA MET A 306 -7.81 5.73 11.03
C MET A 306 -7.14 5.87 9.66
N PRO A 307 -7.10 7.07 9.08
CA PRO A 307 -6.53 7.32 7.76
C PRO A 307 -5.00 7.21 7.77
N GLY A 308 -4.39 7.20 6.58
CA GLY A 308 -2.95 7.08 6.40
C GLY A 308 -2.48 5.63 6.20
N LEU A 309 -1.90 5.33 5.04
CA LEU A 309 -1.46 3.98 4.65
C LEU A 309 -0.44 3.37 5.63
N PHE A 310 0.35 4.20 6.33
CA PHE A 310 1.28 3.75 7.36
C PHE A 310 0.56 3.12 8.57
N ASN A 311 -0.74 3.40 8.77
CA ASN A 311 -1.52 2.77 9.83
C ASN A 311 -1.83 1.29 9.57
N ILE A 312 -1.66 0.81 8.34
CA ILE A 312 -1.70 -0.63 8.05
C ILE A 312 -0.57 -1.36 8.80
N SER A 313 0.66 -0.83 8.74
CA SER A 313 1.79 -1.42 9.47
C SER A 313 1.57 -1.41 10.99
N ASN A 314 0.98 -0.34 11.54
CA ASN A 314 0.61 -0.26 12.96
C ASN A 314 -0.49 -1.29 13.32
N ALA A 315 -1.46 -1.50 12.42
CA ALA A 315 -2.50 -2.52 12.59
C ALA A 315 -1.93 -3.95 12.54
N LEU A 316 -1.00 -4.23 11.62
CA LEU A 316 -0.31 -5.53 11.56
C LEU A 316 0.50 -5.80 12.83
N ALA A 317 1.17 -4.77 13.37
CA ALA A 317 1.85 -4.88 14.67
C ALA A 317 0.87 -5.24 15.79
N ALA A 318 -0.28 -4.56 15.85
CA ALA A 318 -1.32 -4.87 16.83
C ALA A 318 -1.86 -6.31 16.66
N MET A 319 -2.05 -6.76 15.41
CA MET A 319 -2.45 -8.15 15.13
C MET A 319 -1.39 -9.15 15.59
N ALA A 320 -0.11 -8.89 15.35
CA ALA A 320 0.98 -9.74 15.80
C ALA A 320 1.02 -9.84 17.33
N ILE A 321 0.86 -8.71 18.03
CA ILE A 321 0.77 -8.65 19.50
C ILE A 321 -0.45 -9.44 20.00
N CYS A 322 -1.63 -9.22 19.41
CA CYS A 322 -2.85 -9.92 19.81
C CYS A 322 -2.80 -11.41 19.48
N MET A 323 -2.08 -11.81 18.44
CA MET A 323 -1.83 -13.22 18.13
C MET A 323 -0.96 -13.89 19.20
N ALA A 324 0.08 -13.19 19.69
CA ALA A 324 0.92 -13.64 20.79
C ALA A 324 0.15 -13.78 22.10
N LEU A 325 -0.86 -12.94 22.32
CA LEU A 325 -1.75 -12.96 23.49
C LEU A 325 -2.96 -13.88 23.33
N ASP A 326 -3.05 -14.59 22.25
CA ASP A 326 -4.11 -15.57 21.98
C ASP A 326 -5.52 -14.96 21.85
N VAL A 327 -5.62 -13.68 21.48
CA VAL A 327 -6.90 -12.96 21.31
C VAL A 327 -7.72 -13.57 20.14
N PRO A 328 -9.04 -13.81 20.28
CA PRO A 328 -9.88 -14.31 19.18
C PRO A 328 -10.02 -13.30 18.04
N GLU A 329 -10.10 -13.79 16.79
CA GLU A 329 -10.12 -12.98 15.56
C GLU A 329 -11.25 -11.93 15.54
N GLU A 330 -12.42 -12.26 16.05
CA GLU A 330 -13.59 -11.37 16.08
C GLU A 330 -13.31 -10.05 16.81
N TYR A 331 -12.56 -10.09 17.92
CA TYR A 331 -12.19 -8.89 18.69
C TYR A 331 -11.08 -8.11 17.98
N VAL A 332 -10.18 -8.79 17.26
CA VAL A 332 -9.20 -8.12 16.42
C VAL A 332 -9.88 -7.32 15.31
N ARG A 333 -10.88 -7.89 14.64
CA ARG A 333 -11.65 -7.20 13.60
C ARG A 333 -12.42 -6.00 14.15
N SER A 334 -13.15 -6.19 15.26
CA SER A 334 -13.96 -5.12 15.85
C SER A 334 -13.08 -4.02 16.43
N GLY A 335 -12.03 -4.36 17.18
CA GLY A 335 -11.16 -3.41 17.85
C GLY A 335 -10.34 -2.56 16.87
N LEU A 336 -9.81 -3.15 15.78
CA LEU A 336 -9.11 -2.42 14.73
C LEU A 336 -10.03 -1.36 14.07
N ARG A 337 -11.27 -1.71 13.80
CA ARG A 337 -12.24 -0.80 13.16
C ARG A 337 -12.67 0.34 14.07
N LYS A 338 -12.77 0.10 15.39
CA LYS A 338 -13.20 1.08 16.39
C LYS A 338 -12.10 2.00 16.87
N ALA A 339 -10.85 1.56 16.83
CA ALA A 339 -9.72 2.26 17.42
C ALA A 339 -9.61 3.71 16.96
N ARG A 340 -9.32 4.60 17.89
CA ARG A 340 -9.01 6.01 17.69
C ARG A 340 -7.83 6.37 18.59
N ALA A 341 -6.89 7.14 18.07
CA ALA A 341 -5.79 7.71 18.82
C ALA A 341 -5.87 9.24 18.74
N ALA A 342 -6.01 9.89 19.86
CA ALA A 342 -6.16 11.34 19.96
C ALA A 342 -4.92 12.04 19.35
N GLY A 343 -5.13 13.13 18.61
CA GLY A 343 -4.04 13.89 17.97
C GLY A 343 -3.26 13.12 16.89
N ARG A 344 -3.81 12.03 16.35
CA ARG A 344 -3.18 11.22 15.28
C ARG A 344 -4.10 11.12 14.07
N MET A 345 -3.68 11.75 12.95
CA MET A 345 -4.43 11.75 11.69
C MET A 345 -5.91 12.10 11.86
N GLN A 346 -6.22 13.07 12.69
CA GLN A 346 -7.60 13.56 12.86
C GLN A 346 -7.94 14.49 11.69
N ILE A 347 -8.99 14.18 10.95
CA ILE A 347 -9.42 14.94 9.77
C ILE A 347 -10.70 15.70 10.08
N TYR A 348 -10.67 17.00 9.81
CA TYR A 348 -11.78 17.91 9.90
C TYR A 348 -12.03 18.56 8.54
N GLU A 349 -13.28 18.67 8.11
CA GLU A 349 -13.60 19.24 6.81
C GLU A 349 -14.68 20.30 6.91
N SER A 350 -14.54 21.38 6.13
CA SER A 350 -15.60 22.38 5.95
C SER A 350 -16.85 21.75 5.31
N ARG A 351 -18.02 22.37 5.51
CA ARG A 351 -19.29 21.90 4.97
C ARG A 351 -19.33 21.89 3.44
N ASP A 352 -18.63 22.81 2.80
CA ASP A 352 -18.50 22.88 1.33
C ASP A 352 -17.43 21.93 0.78
N LYS A 353 -16.70 21.20 1.65
CA LYS A 353 -15.63 20.27 1.32
C LYS A 353 -14.39 20.91 0.65
N LYS A 354 -14.27 22.24 0.66
CA LYS A 354 -13.10 22.92 0.10
C LYS A 354 -11.91 22.95 1.04
N VAL A 355 -12.13 23.04 2.34
CA VAL A 355 -11.08 23.06 3.35
C VAL A 355 -11.09 21.72 4.10
N ALA A 356 -9.97 21.02 4.06
CA ALA A 356 -9.68 19.88 4.92
C ALA A 356 -8.51 20.23 5.85
N VAL A 357 -8.64 19.91 7.13
CA VAL A 357 -7.57 20.11 8.12
C VAL A 357 -7.23 18.77 8.73
N ILE A 358 -5.96 18.42 8.68
CA ILE A 358 -5.40 17.19 9.28
C ILE A 358 -4.59 17.62 10.50
N VAL A 359 -4.98 17.18 11.67
CA VAL A 359 -4.24 17.39 12.92
C VAL A 359 -3.47 16.13 13.24
N ASP A 360 -2.14 16.23 13.33
CA ASP A 360 -1.25 15.11 13.60
C ASP A 360 -0.06 15.52 14.50
N TYR A 361 0.40 14.61 15.32
CA TYR A 361 1.57 14.82 16.17
C TYR A 361 2.90 14.58 15.45
N ALA A 362 2.92 14.56 14.13
CA ALA A 362 4.15 14.42 13.34
C ALA A 362 5.12 15.56 13.71
N HIS A 363 6.40 15.21 13.98
CA HIS A 363 7.41 16.16 14.42
C HIS A 363 8.84 15.79 14.01
N ASN A 364 9.01 14.85 13.07
CA ASN A 364 10.32 14.50 12.53
C ASN A 364 10.25 14.11 11.06
N ARG A 365 11.41 13.96 10.41
CA ARG A 365 11.54 13.69 8.97
C ARG A 365 10.67 12.52 8.49
N MET A 366 10.74 11.36 9.18
CA MET A 366 10.00 10.16 8.78
C MET A 366 8.48 10.37 8.84
N SER A 367 7.99 11.03 9.90
CA SER A 367 6.55 11.28 10.05
C SER A 367 6.03 12.33 9.05
N PHE A 368 6.80 13.37 8.77
CA PHE A 368 6.45 14.38 7.77
C PHE A 368 6.40 13.79 6.37
N ASP A 369 7.40 12.98 5.98
CA ASP A 369 7.42 12.30 4.69
C ASP A 369 6.21 11.38 4.51
N ALA A 370 5.91 10.57 5.52
CA ALA A 370 4.74 9.67 5.50
C ALA A 370 3.42 10.45 5.43
N LEU A 371 3.30 11.54 6.21
CA LEU A 371 2.11 12.39 6.23
C LEU A 371 1.91 13.08 4.88
N TYR A 372 2.94 13.71 4.31
CA TYR A 372 2.83 14.39 3.02
C TYR A 372 2.51 13.43 1.87
N ARG A 373 3.14 12.26 1.83
CA ARG A 373 2.84 11.23 0.82
C ARG A 373 1.40 10.75 0.92
N SER A 374 0.93 10.45 2.13
CA SER A 374 -0.45 10.04 2.36
C SER A 374 -1.43 11.13 1.94
N THR A 375 -1.18 12.38 2.35
CA THR A 375 -2.05 13.52 2.04
C THR A 375 -2.13 13.81 0.54
N LYS A 376 -1.01 13.72 -0.19
CA LYS A 376 -1.02 13.87 -1.67
C LYS A 376 -1.89 12.82 -2.36
N ILE A 377 -1.89 11.60 -1.84
CA ILE A 377 -2.73 10.50 -2.35
C ILE A 377 -4.19 10.73 -1.98
N GLU A 378 -4.44 11.22 -0.76
CA GLU A 378 -5.80 11.40 -0.23
C GLU A 378 -6.52 12.64 -0.79
N TYR A 379 -5.77 13.71 -1.08
CA TYR A 379 -6.31 14.99 -1.54
C TYR A 379 -5.66 15.46 -2.85
N PRO A 380 -5.76 14.68 -3.94
CA PRO A 380 -5.09 15.01 -5.19
C PRO A 380 -5.60 16.34 -5.77
N GLY A 381 -4.65 17.22 -6.16
CA GLY A 381 -4.93 18.51 -6.80
C GLY A 381 -5.42 19.62 -5.87
N ARG A 382 -5.45 19.41 -4.56
CA ARG A 382 -5.68 20.46 -3.58
C ARG A 382 -4.38 21.18 -3.24
N GLN A 383 -4.47 22.48 -2.96
CA GLN A 383 -3.37 23.23 -2.38
C GLN A 383 -3.02 22.62 -1.02
N MET A 384 -1.74 22.29 -0.81
CA MET A 384 -1.24 21.76 0.46
C MET A 384 -0.57 22.83 1.28
N ILE A 385 -1.06 23.05 2.50
CA ILE A 385 -0.54 24.04 3.44
C ILE A 385 -0.04 23.32 4.69
N SER A 386 1.19 23.58 5.13
CA SER A 386 1.74 23.06 6.39
C SER A 386 1.84 24.16 7.43
N VAL A 387 1.46 23.85 8.67
CA VAL A 387 1.61 24.72 9.85
C VAL A 387 2.40 23.94 10.90
N PHE A 388 3.65 24.35 11.17
CA PHE A 388 4.52 23.64 12.09
C PHE A 388 5.54 24.55 12.77
N GLY A 389 6.13 24.06 13.84
CA GLY A 389 7.26 24.64 14.53
C GLY A 389 8.31 23.60 14.87
N CYS A 390 9.26 23.94 15.71
CA CYS A 390 10.21 23.03 16.33
C CYS A 390 10.46 23.46 17.78
N PRO A 391 10.72 22.52 18.69
CA PRO A 391 11.01 22.84 20.08
C PRO A 391 12.38 23.53 20.22
N GLY A 392 12.52 24.33 21.28
CA GLY A 392 13.78 24.98 21.62
C GLY A 392 14.78 23.99 22.23
N SER A 393 16.07 24.20 21.92
CA SER A 393 17.22 23.50 22.52
C SER A 393 17.24 21.96 22.32
N HIS A 394 16.32 21.39 21.57
CA HIS A 394 16.20 19.96 21.32
C HIS A 394 16.15 19.65 19.83
N ALA A 395 16.69 18.49 19.43
CA ALA A 395 16.57 17.92 18.10
C ALA A 395 16.81 18.94 16.96
N LEU A 396 17.89 19.71 17.02
CA LEU A 396 18.21 20.82 16.08
C LEU A 396 18.15 20.40 14.60
N GLN A 397 18.49 19.14 14.30
CA GLN A 397 18.41 18.59 12.95
C GLN A 397 16.99 18.65 12.37
N ARG A 398 15.95 18.58 13.22
CA ARG A 398 14.56 18.67 12.78
C ARG A 398 14.25 19.98 12.06
N ARG A 399 14.85 21.10 12.47
CA ARG A 399 14.64 22.42 11.84
C ARG A 399 14.96 22.38 10.35
N LYS A 400 16.09 21.75 10.01
CA LYS A 400 16.51 21.52 8.63
C LYS A 400 15.59 20.53 7.93
N ASP A 401 15.41 19.34 8.51
CA ASP A 401 14.69 18.23 7.89
C ASP A 401 13.23 18.59 7.59
N LEU A 402 12.54 19.24 8.54
CA LEU A 402 11.14 19.63 8.37
C LEU A 402 10.99 20.83 7.42
N GLY A 403 11.94 21.77 7.45
CA GLY A 403 11.98 22.88 6.50
C GLY A 403 12.13 22.42 5.06
N GLU A 404 13.11 21.54 4.79
CA GLU A 404 13.33 20.95 3.46
C GLU A 404 12.09 20.18 2.96
N LEU A 405 11.59 19.25 3.78
CA LEU A 405 10.43 18.43 3.40
C LEU A 405 9.17 19.27 3.16
N SER A 406 8.92 20.27 4.00
CA SER A 406 7.76 21.15 3.84
C SER A 406 7.89 22.00 2.58
N GLY A 407 9.08 22.55 2.32
CA GLY A 407 9.36 23.34 1.13
C GLY A 407 9.25 22.56 -0.18
N GLU A 408 9.58 21.26 -0.17
CA GLU A 408 9.49 20.38 -1.33
C GLU A 408 8.06 19.84 -1.60
N ASN A 409 7.23 19.78 -0.57
CA ASN A 409 5.96 19.05 -0.64
C ASN A 409 4.73 19.95 -0.57
N CYS A 410 4.82 21.16 -0.01
CA CYS A 410 3.70 22.06 0.22
C CYS A 410 3.70 23.24 -0.73
N ASP A 411 2.52 23.79 -1.00
CA ASP A 411 2.34 25.01 -1.78
C ASP A 411 2.55 26.28 -0.92
N PHE A 412 2.35 26.15 0.40
CA PHE A 412 2.55 27.20 1.38
C PHE A 412 2.90 26.65 2.76
N VAL A 413 3.75 27.35 3.51
CA VAL A 413 4.18 26.96 4.86
C VAL A 413 3.97 28.11 5.86
N PHE A 414 3.36 27.82 6.99
CA PHE A 414 3.40 28.67 8.18
C PHE A 414 4.43 28.11 9.16
N ILE A 415 5.44 28.91 9.49
CA ILE A 415 6.43 28.61 10.53
C ILE A 415 5.96 29.30 11.80
N THR A 416 5.70 28.55 12.87
CA THR A 416 5.09 29.07 14.09
C THR A 416 5.71 28.48 15.34
N GLU A 417 5.28 28.93 16.52
CA GLU A 417 5.75 28.40 17.80
C GLU A 417 5.32 26.96 18.06
N GLU A 418 6.27 26.17 18.61
CA GLU A 418 6.07 24.83 19.15
C GLU A 418 7.07 24.64 20.30
N ASP A 419 6.62 24.75 21.56
CA ASP A 419 7.44 24.51 22.77
C ASP A 419 8.84 25.15 22.74
N SER A 420 8.92 26.46 22.50
CA SER A 420 10.16 27.18 22.35
C SER A 420 11.09 27.09 23.58
N GLY A 421 10.53 26.83 24.76
CA GLY A 421 11.29 26.74 26.01
C GLY A 421 12.03 28.05 26.28
N GLU A 422 13.31 27.95 26.59
CA GLU A 422 14.16 29.13 26.88
C GLU A 422 14.78 29.76 25.62
N GLU A 423 14.63 29.11 24.44
CA GLU A 423 15.18 29.60 23.18
C GLU A 423 14.19 30.59 22.52
N PRO A 424 14.64 31.78 22.07
CA PRO A 424 13.75 32.71 21.42
C PRO A 424 13.13 32.14 20.12
N PHE A 425 11.84 32.30 19.95
CA PHE A 425 11.11 31.82 18.74
C PHE A 425 11.76 32.32 17.45
N ALA A 426 12.17 33.59 17.41
CA ALA A 426 12.79 34.19 16.22
C ALA A 426 14.05 33.45 15.74
N GLN A 427 14.83 32.88 16.67
CA GLN A 427 16.01 32.07 16.32
C GLN A 427 15.61 30.71 15.76
N ILE A 428 14.64 30.02 16.39
CA ILE A 428 14.11 28.73 15.92
C ILE A 428 13.53 28.91 14.52
N ALA A 429 12.70 29.94 14.33
CA ALA A 429 12.06 30.22 13.05
C ALA A 429 13.06 30.53 11.95
N ALA A 430 14.08 31.34 12.23
CA ALA A 430 15.15 31.70 11.26
C ALA A 430 15.95 30.45 10.82
N ASP A 431 16.15 29.49 11.73
CA ASP A 431 16.82 28.24 11.37
C ASP A 431 15.95 27.33 10.49
N ILE A 432 14.64 27.30 10.68
CA ILE A 432 13.71 26.56 9.81
C ILE A 432 13.59 27.24 8.45
N GLU A 433 13.43 28.58 8.44
CA GLU A 433 13.19 29.38 7.24
C GLU A 433 14.29 29.23 6.19
N LYS A 434 15.56 29.08 6.61
CA LYS A 434 16.71 28.83 5.72
C LYS A 434 16.53 27.63 4.81
N HIS A 435 15.65 26.69 5.18
CA HIS A 435 15.46 25.41 4.53
C HIS A 435 14.10 25.27 3.82
N VAL A 436 13.22 26.28 3.91
CA VAL A 436 11.90 26.27 3.28
C VAL A 436 11.97 26.91 1.89
N ALA A 437 11.86 26.11 0.84
CA ALA A 437 12.00 26.56 -0.54
C ALA A 437 10.70 27.09 -1.19
N CYS A 438 9.53 26.86 -0.56
CA CYS A 438 8.23 27.33 -1.06
C CYS A 438 7.82 28.67 -0.42
N PRO A 439 6.76 29.35 -0.93
CA PRO A 439 6.16 30.49 -0.25
C PRO A 439 5.81 30.18 1.20
N HIS A 440 6.17 31.06 2.11
CA HIS A 440 5.97 30.84 3.55
C HIS A 440 5.75 32.14 4.32
N LEU A 441 5.24 32.00 5.55
CA LEU A 441 5.07 33.09 6.50
C LEU A 441 5.57 32.65 7.88
N VAL A 442 6.41 33.47 8.49
CA VAL A 442 6.86 33.29 9.87
C VAL A 442 5.95 34.12 10.78
N LEU A 443 5.28 33.48 11.71
CA LEU A 443 4.40 34.13 12.67
C LEU A 443 4.37 33.33 13.98
N GLU A 444 4.74 33.99 15.09
CA GLU A 444 4.86 33.34 16.41
C GLU A 444 3.54 32.79 16.90
N ASP A 445 2.44 33.57 16.78
CA ASP A 445 1.10 33.13 17.20
C ASP A 445 0.58 31.98 16.34
N ARG A 446 0.63 30.75 16.90
CA ARG A 446 0.17 29.54 16.24
C ARG A 446 -1.34 29.57 15.97
N SER A 447 -2.13 30.17 16.87
CA SER A 447 -3.58 30.29 16.68
C SER A 447 -3.93 31.15 15.47
N GLU A 448 -3.18 32.25 15.26
CA GLU A 448 -3.33 33.12 14.09
C GLU A 448 -2.85 32.43 12.80
N CYS A 449 -1.79 31.60 12.84
CA CYS A 449 -1.39 30.79 11.70
C CYS A 449 -2.49 29.82 11.26
N ILE A 450 -3.08 29.10 12.22
CA ILE A 450 -4.18 28.15 11.97
C ILE A 450 -5.39 28.91 11.41
N ARG A 451 -5.73 30.07 11.99
CA ARG A 451 -6.82 30.93 11.52
C ARG A 451 -6.63 31.31 10.06
N ARG A 452 -5.47 31.83 9.71
CA ARG A 452 -5.15 32.24 8.32
C ARG A 452 -5.14 31.04 7.37
N ALA A 453 -4.53 29.94 7.75
CA ALA A 453 -4.53 28.74 6.92
C ALA A 453 -5.97 28.28 6.56
N ILE A 454 -6.89 28.39 7.52
CA ILE A 454 -8.29 27.97 7.34
C ILE A 454 -9.12 29.05 6.62
N LEU A 455 -8.96 30.34 6.96
CA LEU A 455 -9.86 31.39 6.48
C LEU A 455 -9.36 32.09 5.21
N ASP A 456 -8.02 32.25 5.04
CA ASP A 456 -7.43 33.03 3.96
C ASP A 456 -7.18 32.15 2.73
N GLY A 457 -8.00 32.21 1.72
CA GLY A 457 -7.82 31.47 0.47
C GLY A 457 -9.12 31.08 -0.19
N LYS A 458 -9.13 31.02 -1.53
CA LYS A 458 -10.33 30.76 -2.35
C LYS A 458 -10.36 29.33 -2.90
N ASP A 459 -9.19 28.69 -3.03
CA ASP A 459 -9.06 27.40 -3.65
C ASP A 459 -9.28 26.25 -2.68
N ALA A 460 -9.58 25.08 -3.22
CA ALA A 460 -9.68 23.87 -2.42
C ALA A 460 -8.30 23.49 -1.85
N ARG A 461 -8.21 23.32 -0.53
CA ARG A 461 -6.95 23.12 0.17
C ARG A 461 -7.02 22.04 1.25
N VAL A 462 -5.86 21.50 1.57
CA VAL A 462 -5.64 20.63 2.72
C VAL A 462 -4.56 21.26 3.60
N ILE A 463 -4.84 21.38 4.87
CA ILE A 463 -4.00 22.04 5.87
C ILE A 463 -3.52 20.96 6.83
N LEU A 464 -2.21 20.94 7.06
CA LEU A 464 -1.55 19.99 7.94
C LEU A 464 -1.07 20.76 9.18
N LEU A 465 -1.69 20.50 10.33
CA LEU A 465 -1.29 21.03 11.63
C LEU A 465 -0.48 19.96 12.34
N THR A 466 0.81 20.23 12.57
CA THR A 466 1.73 19.21 13.08
C THR A 466 2.50 19.69 14.30
N GLY A 467 2.94 18.74 15.13
CA GLY A 467 3.77 18.96 16.31
C GLY A 467 3.01 18.97 17.62
N LYS A 468 1.84 19.61 17.70
CA LYS A 468 1.08 19.76 18.95
C LYS A 468 -0.10 18.81 19.10
N GLY A 469 -0.79 18.46 18.02
CA GLY A 469 -1.93 17.53 18.09
C GLY A 469 -3.06 18.03 19.00
N GLU A 470 -3.35 17.30 20.07
CA GLU A 470 -4.36 17.65 21.09
C GLU A 470 -3.76 18.30 22.36
N GLU A 471 -2.46 18.54 22.41
CA GLU A 471 -1.85 19.14 23.60
C GLU A 471 -2.46 20.50 23.95
N THR A 472 -2.78 20.68 25.22
CA THR A 472 -3.46 21.86 25.76
C THR A 472 -2.53 22.85 26.42
N THR A 473 -1.24 22.62 26.33
CA THR A 473 -0.18 23.49 26.87
C THR A 473 0.91 23.81 25.86
N MET A 474 1.58 24.93 26.04
CA MET A 474 2.77 25.37 25.31
C MET A 474 3.92 25.62 26.29
N LYS A 475 5.08 25.03 26.06
CA LYS A 475 6.25 25.27 26.91
C LYS A 475 6.94 26.58 26.54
N ARG A 476 6.92 27.56 27.44
CA ARG A 476 7.63 28.85 27.33
C ARG A 476 8.52 29.07 28.54
N GLY A 477 9.81 29.25 28.34
CA GLY A 477 10.78 29.21 29.41
C GLY A 477 10.77 27.83 30.12
N SER A 478 10.68 27.82 31.41
CA SER A 478 10.54 26.62 32.27
C SER A 478 9.07 26.24 32.56
N ALA A 479 8.09 27.04 32.11
CA ALA A 479 6.68 26.89 32.43
C ALA A 479 5.87 26.32 31.27
N TYR A 480 4.85 25.52 31.59
CA TYR A 480 3.80 25.12 30.66
C TYR A 480 2.64 26.11 30.81
N VAL A 481 2.34 26.84 29.73
CA VAL A 481 1.24 27.81 29.73
C VAL A 481 0.04 27.21 28.98
N PRO A 482 -1.19 27.54 29.36
CA PRO A 482 -2.39 27.07 28.68
C PRO A 482 -2.39 27.45 27.19
N TYR A 483 -2.75 26.53 26.33
CA TYR A 483 -2.86 26.66 24.89
C TYR A 483 -4.13 25.96 24.41
N PRO A 484 -5.01 26.60 23.63
CA PRO A 484 -6.09 25.89 22.96
C PRO A 484 -5.48 24.89 21.97
N SER A 485 -5.86 23.63 22.07
CA SER A 485 -5.27 22.61 21.20
C SER A 485 -5.49 22.91 19.71
N ASP A 486 -4.64 22.35 18.84
CA ASP A 486 -4.82 22.46 17.39
C ASP A 486 -6.20 21.96 16.94
N VAL A 487 -6.77 20.98 17.66
CA VAL A 487 -8.14 20.47 17.43
C VAL A 487 -9.20 21.52 17.75
N GLU A 488 -9.15 22.14 18.93
CA GLU A 488 -10.10 23.18 19.32
C GLU A 488 -10.05 24.38 18.37
N LEU A 489 -8.84 24.81 17.98
CA LEU A 489 -8.65 25.89 17.03
C LEU A 489 -9.18 25.53 15.65
N THR A 490 -8.95 24.29 15.20
CA THR A 490 -9.49 23.78 13.93
C THR A 490 -11.02 23.82 13.92
N GLN A 491 -11.65 23.29 14.96
CA GLN A 491 -13.12 23.30 15.05
C GLN A 491 -13.69 24.72 15.09
N LYS A 492 -13.08 25.60 15.85
CA LYS A 492 -13.43 27.03 15.93
C LYS A 492 -13.38 27.72 14.58
N TYR A 493 -12.24 27.62 13.88
CA TYR A 493 -12.04 28.36 12.63
C TYR A 493 -12.74 27.69 11.44
N LEU A 494 -12.95 26.40 11.43
CA LEU A 494 -13.83 25.76 10.44
C LEU A 494 -15.30 26.18 10.64
N ALA A 495 -15.77 26.34 11.86
CA ALA A 495 -17.10 26.88 12.12
C ALA A 495 -17.24 28.33 11.64
N GLU A 496 -16.20 29.16 11.82
CA GLU A 496 -16.13 30.53 11.28
C GLU A 496 -16.12 30.54 9.75
N TYR A 497 -15.30 29.67 9.13
CA TYR A 497 -15.29 29.48 7.69
C TYR A 497 -16.65 29.08 7.15
N ASP A 498 -17.32 28.10 7.77
CA ASP A 498 -18.63 27.60 7.38
C ASP A 498 -19.73 28.66 7.54
N ALA A 499 -19.60 29.55 8.52
CA ALA A 499 -20.51 30.67 8.71
C ALA A 499 -20.33 31.75 7.62
N ALA A 500 -19.09 32.03 7.23
CA ALA A 500 -18.76 32.97 6.17
C ALA A 500 -19.02 32.40 4.75
N HIS A 501 -18.96 31.08 4.60
CA HIS A 501 -19.23 30.35 3.39
C HIS A 501 -20.42 29.41 3.60
N PRO A 502 -21.64 29.94 3.85
CA PRO A 502 -22.80 29.09 4.01
C PRO A 502 -22.90 28.22 2.75
N ALA A 503 -22.82 26.92 2.93
CA ALA A 503 -23.07 25.99 1.86
C ALA A 503 -24.35 26.43 1.17
N ALA A 504 -24.27 26.80 -0.10
CA ALA A 504 -25.44 27.23 -0.87
C ALA A 504 -26.54 26.25 -0.49
N LYS A 505 -27.70 26.77 -0.02
CA LYS A 505 -28.81 25.92 0.42
C LYS A 505 -28.94 24.85 -0.63
N ARG A 506 -28.58 23.61 -0.30
CA ARG A 506 -28.85 22.49 -1.18
C ARG A 506 -30.35 22.54 -1.41
N SER A 507 -30.74 23.14 -2.55
CA SER A 507 -31.97 22.72 -3.17
C SER A 507 -31.85 21.20 -3.15
N SER A 508 -32.90 20.53 -2.80
CA SER A 508 -33.06 19.07 -2.89
C SER A 508 -33.01 18.64 -4.35
N GLY A 509 -31.99 19.13 -5.09
CA GLY A 509 -31.60 18.76 -6.43
C GLY A 509 -30.58 17.65 -6.27
N LYS A 510 -30.84 16.52 -6.86
CA LYS A 510 -29.91 15.41 -7.10
C LYS A 510 -28.51 15.97 -7.36
N LYS A 511 -27.48 15.49 -6.59
CA LYS A 511 -26.07 15.72 -6.87
C LYS A 511 -25.85 15.53 -8.36
N SER A 512 -25.40 16.54 -9.11
CA SER A 512 -25.12 16.34 -10.54
C SER A 512 -24.03 15.28 -10.60
N LYS A 513 -24.36 14.17 -11.22
CA LYS A 513 -23.41 13.08 -11.46
C LYS A 513 -22.29 13.60 -12.34
N LYS A 514 -21.10 13.06 -12.21
CA LYS A 514 -20.02 13.28 -13.16
C LYS A 514 -20.40 12.64 -14.50
N ASP A 515 -19.93 13.18 -15.62
CA ASP A 515 -20.34 12.74 -16.96
C ASP A 515 -20.15 11.24 -17.15
N PHE A 516 -18.97 10.70 -16.82
CA PHE A 516 -18.70 9.28 -17.03
C PHE A 516 -17.56 8.75 -16.16
N LEU A 517 -17.51 7.42 -16.00
CA LEU A 517 -16.41 6.67 -15.43
C LEU A 517 -16.01 5.52 -16.38
N PRO A 518 -14.73 5.45 -16.81
CA PRO A 518 -14.19 4.24 -17.43
C PRO A 518 -13.93 3.17 -16.38
N ILE A 519 -14.44 1.97 -16.63
CA ILE A 519 -14.19 0.76 -15.83
C ILE A 519 -13.47 -0.25 -16.73
N ILE A 520 -12.25 -0.59 -16.39
CA ILE A 520 -11.34 -1.42 -17.20
C ILE A 520 -11.21 -2.78 -16.53
N LEU A 521 -11.47 -3.86 -17.30
CA LEU A 521 -11.37 -5.22 -16.80
C LEU A 521 -10.06 -5.85 -17.26
N GLY A 522 -9.15 -6.13 -16.31
CA GLY A 522 -7.82 -6.67 -16.56
C GLY A 522 -6.72 -5.89 -15.86
N SER A 523 -5.47 -6.36 -15.96
CA SER A 523 -4.30 -5.69 -15.33
C SER A 523 -2.99 -5.85 -16.12
N ASP A 524 -3.06 -6.24 -17.37
CA ASP A 524 -1.93 -6.38 -18.28
C ASP A 524 -1.55 -5.05 -18.98
N GLU A 525 -0.72 -5.12 -20.00
CA GLU A 525 -0.29 -3.97 -20.81
C GLU A 525 -1.46 -3.29 -21.52
N ASN A 526 -2.47 -4.08 -21.92
CA ASN A 526 -3.66 -3.55 -22.60
C ASN A 526 -4.49 -2.69 -21.62
N ALA A 527 -4.72 -3.20 -20.41
CA ALA A 527 -5.42 -2.47 -19.36
C ALA A 527 -4.70 -1.18 -18.97
N TYR A 528 -3.37 -1.22 -18.86
CA TYR A 528 -2.56 -0.04 -18.60
C TYR A 528 -2.65 0.98 -19.76
N GLY A 529 -2.51 0.50 -21.00
CA GLY A 529 -2.61 1.32 -22.21
C GLY A 529 -3.98 2.00 -22.33
N THR A 530 -5.05 1.25 -22.10
CA THR A 530 -6.43 1.74 -22.09
C THR A 530 -6.65 2.83 -21.03
N ALA A 531 -6.16 2.61 -19.79
CA ALA A 531 -6.23 3.62 -18.73
C ALA A 531 -5.49 4.91 -19.12
N ARG A 532 -4.31 4.76 -19.72
CA ARG A 532 -3.50 5.88 -20.20
C ARG A 532 -4.23 6.67 -21.30
N LEU A 533 -4.93 6.01 -22.22
CA LEU A 533 -5.70 6.66 -23.29
C LEU A 533 -6.82 7.55 -22.72
N PHE A 534 -7.54 7.09 -21.71
CA PHE A 534 -8.56 7.91 -21.04
C PHE A 534 -7.95 9.10 -20.30
N ARG A 535 -6.83 8.87 -19.60
CA ARG A 535 -6.11 9.94 -18.90
C ARG A 535 -5.59 11.02 -19.85
N GLU A 536 -5.02 10.61 -20.98
CA GLU A 536 -4.51 11.52 -22.01
C GLU A 536 -5.63 12.34 -22.68
N ALA A 537 -6.81 11.74 -22.92
CA ALA A 537 -7.91 12.40 -23.61
C ALA A 537 -8.76 13.32 -22.73
N TYR A 538 -9.01 12.93 -21.49
CA TYR A 538 -10.00 13.58 -20.62
C TYR A 538 -9.47 13.92 -19.22
N GLY A 539 -8.26 13.55 -18.86
CA GLY A 539 -7.73 13.74 -17.51
C GLY A 539 -8.43 12.91 -16.43
N VAL A 540 -9.36 12.03 -16.80
CA VAL A 540 -10.11 11.18 -15.86
C VAL A 540 -9.25 10.06 -15.30
N THR A 541 -9.59 9.61 -14.12
CA THR A 541 -8.94 8.45 -13.46
C THR A 541 -9.87 7.24 -13.59
N PRO A 542 -9.56 6.25 -14.45
CA PRO A 542 -10.36 5.04 -14.59
C PRO A 542 -10.37 4.17 -13.34
N LEU A 543 -11.37 3.30 -13.22
CA LEU A 543 -11.40 2.22 -12.25
C LEU A 543 -10.97 0.91 -12.93
N LEU A 544 -9.91 0.28 -12.42
CA LEU A 544 -9.41 -1.00 -12.91
C LEU A 544 -9.95 -2.11 -12.00
N LEU A 545 -10.55 -3.16 -12.61
CA LEU A 545 -11.03 -4.34 -11.90
C LEU A 545 -10.25 -5.57 -12.39
N CYS A 546 -9.72 -6.38 -11.49
CA CYS A 546 -8.95 -7.57 -11.82
C CYS A 546 -8.88 -8.53 -10.64
N THR A 547 -8.55 -9.80 -10.91
CA THR A 547 -8.29 -10.81 -9.87
C THR A 547 -6.97 -10.54 -9.16
N GLN A 548 -5.95 -10.08 -9.89
CA GLN A 548 -4.64 -9.70 -9.35
C GLN A 548 -4.00 -8.60 -10.18
N GLN A 549 -3.17 -7.80 -9.54
CA GLN A 549 -2.45 -6.73 -10.22
C GLN A 549 -1.12 -7.23 -10.78
N LEU A 550 -1.00 -7.22 -12.11
CA LEU A 550 0.21 -7.63 -12.83
C LEU A 550 1.27 -6.50 -12.88
N VAL A 551 2.50 -6.85 -13.27
CA VAL A 551 3.62 -5.88 -13.32
C VAL A 551 3.30 -4.60 -14.12
N PRO A 552 2.62 -4.63 -15.28
CA PRO A 552 2.31 -3.42 -16.04
C PRO A 552 1.50 -2.38 -15.28
N THR A 553 0.64 -2.80 -14.37
CA THR A 553 -0.27 -1.92 -13.62
C THR A 553 0.18 -1.60 -12.21
N ARG A 554 1.13 -2.36 -11.64
CA ARG A 554 1.62 -2.13 -10.26
C ARG A 554 2.27 -0.76 -10.09
N HIS A 555 1.94 -0.11 -8.97
CA HIS A 555 2.45 1.23 -8.60
C HIS A 555 2.16 2.34 -9.61
N SER A 556 1.16 2.17 -10.48
CA SER A 556 0.68 3.23 -11.36
C SER A 556 -0.27 4.17 -10.63
N HIS A 557 -0.23 5.45 -10.98
CA HIS A 557 -1.15 6.48 -10.50
C HIS A 557 -2.20 6.88 -11.55
N LEU A 558 -2.24 6.20 -12.69
CA LEU A 558 -3.16 6.55 -13.79
C LEU A 558 -4.60 6.14 -13.51
N PHE A 559 -4.84 5.20 -12.60
CA PHE A 559 -6.15 4.60 -12.32
C PHE A 559 -6.27 4.22 -10.84
N LEU A 560 -7.51 4.02 -10.39
CA LEU A 560 -7.81 3.30 -9.15
C LEU A 560 -7.89 1.81 -9.48
N CYS A 561 -7.36 0.95 -8.63
CA CYS A 561 -7.43 -0.50 -8.83
C CYS A 561 -8.23 -1.15 -7.70
N ARG A 562 -9.27 -1.90 -8.07
CA ARG A 562 -10.02 -2.78 -7.16
C ARG A 562 -9.76 -4.23 -7.54
N ILE A 563 -9.17 -4.97 -6.62
CA ILE A 563 -8.93 -6.39 -6.79
C ILE A 563 -10.15 -7.13 -6.26
N ILE A 564 -10.70 -8.03 -7.06
CA ILE A 564 -11.86 -8.85 -6.71
C ILE A 564 -11.41 -10.30 -6.81
N PRO A 565 -11.33 -11.05 -5.71
CA PRO A 565 -10.97 -12.46 -5.72
C PRO A 565 -11.88 -13.26 -6.66
N ASP A 566 -11.31 -14.20 -7.37
CA ASP A 566 -12.04 -15.08 -8.30
C ASP A 566 -12.89 -14.34 -9.36
N PHE A 567 -12.59 -13.07 -9.66
CA PHE A 567 -13.36 -12.23 -10.60
C PHE A 567 -13.40 -12.81 -12.02
N GLU A 568 -12.52 -13.75 -12.33
CA GLU A 568 -12.50 -14.46 -13.60
C GLU A 568 -13.45 -15.67 -13.60
N ARG A 569 -14.07 -16.05 -12.47
CA ARG A 569 -15.01 -17.15 -12.43
C ARG A 569 -16.41 -16.70 -12.85
N GLU A 570 -17.05 -17.52 -13.66
CA GLU A 570 -18.39 -17.24 -14.21
C GLU A 570 -19.45 -17.07 -13.10
N GLU A 571 -19.30 -17.79 -12.01
CA GLU A 571 -20.20 -17.72 -10.85
C GLU A 571 -20.04 -16.45 -10.02
N VAL A 572 -18.87 -15.77 -10.11
CA VAL A 572 -18.54 -14.59 -9.31
C VAL A 572 -18.72 -13.30 -10.12
N PHE A 573 -18.34 -13.34 -11.38
CA PHE A 573 -18.23 -12.17 -12.25
C PHE A 573 -19.51 -11.32 -12.34
N PRO A 574 -20.71 -11.88 -12.62
CA PRO A 574 -21.90 -11.07 -12.84
C PRO A 574 -22.30 -10.26 -11.61
N ASP A 575 -22.37 -10.88 -10.46
CA ASP A 575 -22.80 -10.21 -9.22
C ASP A 575 -21.77 -9.21 -8.73
N ALA A 576 -20.48 -9.56 -8.79
CA ALA A 576 -19.40 -8.68 -8.37
C ALA A 576 -19.31 -7.43 -9.26
N LEU A 577 -19.44 -7.57 -10.59
CA LEU A 577 -19.46 -6.43 -11.49
C LEU A 577 -20.72 -5.58 -11.29
N LEU A 578 -21.89 -6.20 -11.16
CA LEU A 578 -23.16 -5.50 -10.91
C LEU A 578 -23.11 -4.64 -9.66
N GLU A 579 -22.51 -5.15 -8.57
CA GLU A 579 -22.32 -4.39 -7.34
C GLU A 579 -21.46 -3.14 -7.58
N VAL A 580 -20.32 -3.28 -8.27
CA VAL A 580 -19.45 -2.16 -8.62
C VAL A 580 -20.18 -1.14 -9.49
N LEU A 581 -20.91 -1.60 -10.52
CA LEU A 581 -21.68 -0.73 -11.41
C LEU A 581 -22.74 0.07 -10.64
N LYS A 582 -23.51 -0.59 -9.75
CA LYS A 582 -24.51 0.09 -8.90
C LYS A 582 -23.90 1.14 -7.99
N GLN A 583 -22.73 0.86 -7.41
CA GLN A 583 -22.00 1.83 -6.60
C GLN A 583 -21.55 3.03 -7.42
N CYS A 584 -20.91 2.78 -8.58
CA CYS A 584 -20.42 3.84 -9.46
C CYS A 584 -21.55 4.68 -10.10
N ALA A 585 -22.68 4.07 -10.42
CA ALA A 585 -23.85 4.75 -10.99
C ALA A 585 -24.48 5.80 -10.05
N GLN A 586 -24.13 5.80 -8.76
CA GLN A 586 -24.56 6.85 -7.84
C GLN A 586 -23.86 8.20 -8.12
N ASP A 587 -22.60 8.15 -8.55
CA ASP A 587 -21.75 9.34 -8.74
C ASP A 587 -21.51 9.71 -10.20
N TYR A 588 -21.78 8.80 -11.17
CA TYR A 588 -21.53 9.00 -12.59
C TYR A 588 -22.79 8.78 -13.44
N GLU A 589 -22.93 9.59 -14.52
CA GLU A 589 -24.08 9.47 -15.44
C GLU A 589 -23.95 8.28 -16.38
N LYS A 590 -22.73 8.03 -16.89
CA LYS A 590 -22.42 6.93 -17.80
C LYS A 590 -21.24 6.12 -17.31
N LEU A 591 -21.36 4.80 -17.38
CA LEU A 591 -20.28 3.87 -17.07
C LEU A 591 -19.83 3.21 -18.39
N LEU A 592 -18.55 3.35 -18.72
CA LEU A 592 -17.92 2.74 -19.89
C LEU A 592 -17.10 1.54 -19.44
N VAL A 593 -17.52 0.32 -19.78
CA VAL A 593 -16.83 -0.92 -19.38
C VAL A 593 -15.97 -1.43 -20.52
N ILE A 594 -14.67 -1.57 -20.31
CA ILE A 594 -13.69 -1.95 -21.33
C ILE A 594 -12.99 -3.24 -20.93
N PRO A 595 -13.30 -4.38 -21.55
CA PRO A 595 -12.57 -5.62 -21.32
C PRO A 595 -11.22 -5.59 -22.04
N CYS A 596 -10.16 -6.07 -21.34
CA CYS A 596 -8.81 -6.11 -21.86
C CYS A 596 -8.28 -7.54 -22.09
N SER A 597 -9.14 -8.54 -21.98
CA SER A 597 -8.82 -9.95 -22.31
C SER A 597 -10.01 -10.62 -22.99
N ASP A 598 -9.74 -11.72 -23.69
CA ASP A 598 -10.80 -12.53 -24.33
C ASP A 598 -11.77 -13.07 -23.29
N TYR A 599 -11.25 -13.48 -22.14
CA TYR A 599 -12.05 -14.02 -21.06
C TYR A 599 -13.06 -13.01 -20.51
N TYR A 600 -12.64 -11.79 -20.14
CA TYR A 600 -13.56 -10.75 -19.67
C TYR A 600 -14.54 -10.31 -20.77
N THR A 601 -14.12 -10.34 -22.05
CA THR A 601 -15.01 -10.06 -23.17
C THR A 601 -16.11 -11.09 -23.27
N SER A 602 -15.74 -12.36 -23.16
CA SER A 602 -16.71 -13.48 -23.21
C SER A 602 -17.71 -13.40 -22.05
N LEU A 603 -17.25 -13.16 -20.82
CA LEU A 603 -18.12 -12.97 -19.67
C LEU A 603 -19.07 -11.78 -19.84
N LEU A 604 -18.58 -10.65 -20.36
CA LEU A 604 -19.43 -9.48 -20.61
C LEU A 604 -20.48 -9.75 -21.67
N CYS A 605 -20.15 -10.43 -22.78
CA CYS A 605 -21.09 -10.74 -23.82
C CYS A 605 -22.19 -11.69 -23.34
N ARG A 606 -21.83 -12.75 -22.59
CA ARG A 606 -22.80 -13.74 -22.05
C ARG A 606 -23.73 -13.15 -21.00
N HIS A 607 -23.22 -12.27 -20.15
CA HIS A 607 -24.00 -11.73 -19.03
C HIS A 607 -24.45 -10.28 -19.27
N TYR A 608 -24.41 -9.78 -20.53
CA TYR A 608 -24.68 -8.37 -20.81
C TYR A 608 -26.06 -7.92 -20.31
N ASP A 609 -27.10 -8.75 -20.50
CA ASP A 609 -28.45 -8.46 -20.04
C ASP A 609 -28.57 -8.26 -18.53
N HIS A 610 -27.67 -8.90 -17.77
CA HIS A 610 -27.59 -8.70 -16.31
C HIS A 610 -27.17 -7.29 -15.90
N PHE A 611 -26.50 -6.57 -16.80
CA PHE A 611 -25.99 -5.21 -16.59
C PHE A 611 -26.78 -4.13 -17.35
N GLU A 612 -27.87 -4.47 -18.02
CA GLU A 612 -28.64 -3.57 -18.86
C GLU A 612 -29.04 -2.30 -18.11
N GLY A 613 -28.85 -1.14 -18.76
CA GLY A 613 -29.11 0.18 -18.19
C GLY A 613 -27.99 0.75 -17.32
N LEU A 614 -26.98 -0.04 -16.94
CA LEU A 614 -25.84 0.46 -16.18
C LEU A 614 -24.59 0.65 -17.04
N ILE A 615 -24.37 -0.15 -18.07
CA ILE A 615 -23.24 -0.02 -19.01
C ILE A 615 -23.68 0.79 -20.22
N ALA A 616 -22.94 1.85 -20.52
CA ALA A 616 -23.28 2.77 -21.60
C ALA A 616 -22.80 2.31 -22.99
N ASN A 617 -21.76 1.50 -23.07
CA ASN A 617 -21.26 0.89 -24.31
C ASN A 617 -21.86 -0.50 -24.52
N ARG A 618 -21.84 -0.99 -25.78
CA ARG A 618 -22.32 -2.32 -26.15
C ARG A 618 -21.19 -3.22 -26.58
N PHE A 619 -21.48 -4.52 -26.56
CA PHE A 619 -20.64 -5.60 -27.05
C PHE A 619 -21.37 -6.35 -28.14
N ILE A 620 -20.65 -7.22 -28.87
CA ILE A 620 -21.26 -8.13 -29.85
C ILE A 620 -22.20 -9.11 -29.15
N SER A 621 -23.12 -9.70 -29.88
CA SER A 621 -24.01 -10.77 -29.36
C SER A 621 -23.21 -12.03 -29.01
N GLU A 622 -23.75 -12.86 -28.13
CA GLU A 622 -23.16 -14.16 -27.79
C GLU A 622 -23.05 -15.06 -29.02
N GLU A 623 -24.05 -15.04 -29.90
CA GLU A 623 -24.04 -15.81 -31.14
C GLU A 623 -22.89 -15.40 -32.08
N LEU A 624 -22.62 -14.09 -32.20
CA LEU A 624 -21.50 -13.60 -33.00
C LEU A 624 -20.15 -13.93 -32.36
N LEU A 625 -20.08 -13.88 -31.02
CA LEU A 625 -18.91 -14.32 -30.26
C LEU A 625 -18.58 -15.78 -30.51
N GLU A 626 -19.57 -16.68 -30.37
CA GLU A 626 -19.40 -18.11 -30.67
C GLU A 626 -18.96 -18.35 -32.13
N THR A 627 -19.45 -17.53 -33.05
CA THR A 627 -19.06 -17.62 -34.47
C THR A 627 -17.58 -17.28 -34.64
N PHE A 628 -17.05 -16.30 -33.94
CA PHE A 628 -15.63 -15.95 -34.02
C PHE A 628 -14.73 -16.95 -33.28
N ASP A 629 -15.19 -17.52 -32.17
CA ASP A 629 -14.43 -18.50 -31.39
C ASP A 629 -14.32 -19.86 -32.10
N THR A 630 -15.26 -20.19 -32.98
CA THR A 630 -15.35 -21.48 -33.66
C THR A 630 -14.84 -21.36 -35.11
N LYS A 631 -13.67 -21.91 -35.43
CA LYS A 631 -12.98 -21.71 -36.72
C LYS A 631 -13.81 -22.10 -37.94
N ASP A 632 -14.59 -23.16 -37.88
CA ASP A 632 -15.47 -23.57 -38.99
C ASP A 632 -16.60 -22.57 -39.22
N LYS A 633 -17.24 -22.07 -38.16
CA LYS A 633 -18.26 -21.02 -38.24
C LYS A 633 -17.66 -19.72 -38.78
N PHE A 634 -16.47 -19.33 -38.26
CA PHE A 634 -15.78 -18.13 -38.68
C PHE A 634 -15.41 -18.18 -40.19
N TYR A 635 -14.89 -19.29 -40.66
CA TYR A 635 -14.54 -19.41 -42.07
C TYR A 635 -15.75 -19.50 -42.98
N ALA A 636 -16.85 -20.14 -42.56
CA ALA A 636 -18.11 -20.08 -43.29
C ALA A 636 -18.65 -18.62 -43.41
N LEU A 637 -18.50 -17.83 -42.33
CA LEU A 637 -18.81 -16.42 -42.34
C LEU A 637 -17.91 -15.65 -43.30
N CYS A 638 -16.60 -15.91 -43.34
CA CYS A 638 -15.67 -15.32 -44.30
C CYS A 638 -16.08 -15.61 -45.74
N GLU A 639 -16.46 -16.86 -46.05
CA GLU A 639 -16.92 -17.28 -47.35
C GLU A 639 -18.19 -16.55 -47.77
N GLN A 640 -19.18 -16.46 -46.86
CA GLN A 640 -20.45 -15.75 -47.10
C GLN A 640 -20.24 -14.28 -47.47
N TYR A 641 -19.26 -13.60 -46.90
CA TYR A 641 -18.97 -12.18 -47.12
C TYR A 641 -17.80 -11.93 -48.06
N GLY A 642 -17.27 -12.97 -48.73
CA GLY A 642 -16.21 -12.86 -49.73
C GLY A 642 -14.86 -12.42 -49.13
N MET A 643 -14.59 -12.77 -47.86
CA MET A 643 -13.34 -12.51 -47.22
C MET A 643 -12.35 -13.65 -47.48
N ASP A 644 -11.08 -13.30 -47.71
CA ASP A 644 -10.04 -14.31 -47.88
C ASP A 644 -9.66 -14.93 -46.54
N TYR A 645 -9.66 -16.24 -46.42
CA TYR A 645 -9.27 -17.03 -45.24
C TYR A 645 -8.41 -18.22 -45.67
N PRO A 646 -7.56 -18.82 -44.77
CA PRO A 646 -6.74 -19.96 -45.14
C PRO A 646 -7.66 -21.17 -45.41
N LYS A 647 -7.45 -21.84 -46.52
CA LYS A 647 -8.20 -23.09 -46.78
C LYS A 647 -7.96 -24.05 -45.61
N THR A 648 -9.04 -24.65 -45.12
CA THR A 648 -9.02 -25.41 -43.88
C THR A 648 -9.86 -26.67 -44.05
N VAL A 649 -9.36 -27.78 -43.51
CA VAL A 649 -10.09 -29.06 -43.40
C VAL A 649 -10.06 -29.53 -41.96
N VAL A 650 -11.22 -29.91 -41.44
CA VAL A 650 -11.33 -30.50 -40.11
C VAL A 650 -11.40 -32.02 -40.26
N ALA A 651 -10.52 -32.74 -39.58
CA ALA A 651 -10.44 -34.17 -39.59
C ALA A 651 -10.90 -34.75 -38.23
N SER A 652 -11.89 -35.66 -38.26
CA SER A 652 -12.23 -36.46 -37.11
C SER A 652 -11.12 -37.47 -36.75
N PRO A 653 -11.09 -38.07 -35.58
CA PRO A 653 -10.06 -39.03 -35.21
C PRO A 653 -9.92 -40.19 -36.23
N GLU A 654 -11.03 -40.60 -36.81
CA GLU A 654 -11.08 -41.69 -37.80
C GLU A 654 -10.54 -41.26 -39.17
N GLU A 655 -10.61 -39.96 -39.48
CA GLU A 655 -10.23 -39.42 -40.77
C GLU A 655 -8.79 -38.86 -40.81
N ARG A 656 -8.12 -38.77 -39.69
CA ARG A 656 -6.81 -38.12 -39.56
C ARG A 656 -5.78 -38.59 -40.61
N GLU A 657 -5.73 -39.89 -40.93
CA GLU A 657 -4.81 -40.42 -41.93
C GLU A 657 -5.30 -40.17 -43.36
N SER A 658 -6.59 -40.48 -43.60
CA SER A 658 -7.17 -40.40 -44.93
C SER A 658 -7.36 -38.98 -45.47
N VAL A 659 -7.50 -37.99 -44.59
CA VAL A 659 -7.68 -36.58 -44.98
C VAL A 659 -6.52 -36.04 -45.83
N ALA A 660 -5.30 -36.57 -45.60
CA ALA A 660 -4.11 -36.18 -46.37
C ALA A 660 -4.19 -36.49 -47.87
N GLU A 661 -5.08 -37.36 -48.30
CA GLU A 661 -5.28 -37.68 -49.72
C GLU A 661 -6.27 -36.72 -50.45
N ARG A 662 -7.08 -35.97 -49.70
CA ARG A 662 -8.15 -35.13 -50.23
C ARG A 662 -8.05 -33.65 -49.81
N LEU A 663 -6.88 -33.23 -49.44
CA LEU A 663 -6.67 -31.80 -49.10
C LEU A 663 -6.91 -30.89 -50.32
N PRO A 664 -7.61 -29.76 -50.18
CA PRO A 664 -7.83 -28.81 -51.26
C PRO A 664 -6.63 -27.84 -51.45
N PHE A 665 -5.50 -28.12 -50.83
CA PHE A 665 -4.26 -27.36 -50.89
C PHE A 665 -3.04 -28.27 -50.69
N ASP A 666 -1.89 -27.76 -51.14
CA ASP A 666 -0.61 -28.51 -51.14
C ASP A 666 0.16 -28.30 -49.81
N PHE A 667 1.11 -29.17 -49.56
CA PHE A 667 2.12 -28.93 -48.49
C PHE A 667 3.04 -27.75 -48.88
N PRO A 668 3.57 -26.99 -47.93
CA PRO A 668 3.48 -27.20 -46.47
C PRO A 668 2.13 -26.86 -45.88
N LEU A 669 1.80 -27.42 -44.72
CA LEU A 669 0.56 -27.14 -43.99
C LEU A 669 0.77 -27.01 -42.50
N LEU A 670 -0.20 -26.38 -41.84
CA LEU A 670 -0.31 -26.27 -40.39
C LEU A 670 -1.38 -27.23 -39.89
N VAL A 671 -1.10 -27.87 -38.73
CA VAL A 671 -2.07 -28.70 -38.04
C VAL A 671 -2.22 -28.22 -36.60
N LYS A 672 -3.45 -28.10 -36.15
CA LYS A 672 -3.78 -27.74 -34.79
C LYS A 672 -4.81 -28.71 -34.21
N PRO A 673 -4.76 -29.08 -32.94
CA PRO A 673 -5.93 -29.65 -32.26
C PRO A 673 -7.08 -28.62 -32.27
N GLU A 674 -8.32 -29.06 -32.36
CA GLU A 674 -9.51 -28.19 -32.37
C GLU A 674 -9.52 -27.25 -31.14
N ASN A 675 -9.11 -27.76 -29.99
CA ASN A 675 -8.88 -26.95 -28.79
C ASN A 675 -7.56 -27.36 -28.11
N SER A 676 -6.50 -26.66 -28.40
CA SER A 676 -5.16 -26.93 -27.84
C SER A 676 -5.00 -26.57 -26.36
N ASN A 677 -5.96 -25.89 -25.75
CA ASN A 677 -6.00 -25.54 -24.35
C ASN A 677 -6.97 -26.44 -23.53
N ALA A 678 -7.70 -27.31 -24.19
CA ALA A 678 -8.60 -28.24 -23.50
C ALA A 678 -7.82 -29.27 -22.66
N LEU A 679 -8.38 -29.65 -21.52
CA LEU A 679 -7.75 -30.56 -20.57
C LEU A 679 -7.45 -31.93 -21.16
N ASP A 680 -8.26 -32.41 -22.11
CA ASP A 680 -8.08 -33.67 -22.83
C ASP A 680 -6.79 -33.64 -23.66
N TYR A 681 -6.52 -32.56 -24.41
CA TYR A 681 -5.25 -32.39 -25.14
C TYR A 681 -4.05 -32.17 -24.23
N LEU A 682 -4.18 -31.36 -23.19
CA LEU A 682 -3.10 -31.07 -22.25
C LEU A 682 -2.69 -32.28 -21.39
N ARG A 683 -3.60 -33.21 -21.14
CA ARG A 683 -3.32 -34.44 -20.39
C ARG A 683 -2.80 -35.58 -21.24
N CYS A 684 -3.00 -35.55 -22.53
CA CYS A 684 -2.41 -36.50 -23.45
C CYS A 684 -0.93 -36.28 -23.59
N HIS A 685 -0.14 -37.35 -23.62
CA HIS A 685 1.29 -37.27 -23.86
C HIS A 685 1.64 -38.18 -25.07
N PHE A 686 2.19 -37.55 -26.09
CA PHE A 686 2.77 -38.22 -27.23
C PHE A 686 4.04 -37.50 -27.68
N GLU A 687 4.93 -38.23 -28.37
CA GLU A 687 6.20 -37.72 -28.83
C GLU A 687 5.99 -36.54 -29.79
N GLY A 688 6.65 -35.41 -29.54
CA GLY A 688 6.57 -34.22 -30.35
C GLY A 688 5.30 -33.38 -30.16
N GLN A 689 4.53 -33.56 -29.09
CA GLN A 689 3.31 -32.80 -28.82
C GLN A 689 3.54 -31.28 -28.83
N LYS A 690 2.76 -30.56 -29.65
CA LYS A 690 2.80 -29.09 -29.81
C LYS A 690 1.38 -28.55 -29.95
N LYS A 691 1.19 -27.26 -29.68
CA LYS A 691 -0.09 -26.57 -29.92
C LYS A 691 -0.35 -26.37 -31.42
N VAL A 692 0.70 -26.19 -32.18
CA VAL A 692 0.67 -26.02 -33.65
C VAL A 692 1.83 -26.81 -34.24
N PHE A 693 1.52 -27.62 -35.25
CA PHE A 693 2.49 -28.40 -36.00
C PHE A 693 2.63 -27.82 -37.40
N PHE A 694 3.86 -27.84 -37.94
CA PHE A 694 4.19 -27.46 -39.30
C PHE A 694 4.76 -28.68 -40.00
N PHE A 695 4.28 -28.96 -41.21
CA PHE A 695 4.71 -30.11 -41.99
C PHE A 695 5.00 -29.66 -43.41
N ASP A 696 6.23 -29.94 -43.88
CA ASP A 696 6.64 -29.70 -45.25
C ASP A 696 6.14 -30.81 -46.16
N THR A 697 5.97 -32.04 -45.66
CA THR A 697 5.55 -33.18 -46.43
C THR A 697 4.45 -34.01 -45.75
N LYS A 698 3.74 -34.79 -46.61
CA LYS A 698 2.72 -35.71 -46.18
C LYS A 698 3.24 -36.79 -45.22
N GLU A 699 4.44 -37.29 -45.44
CA GLU A 699 5.08 -38.31 -44.61
C GLU A 699 5.27 -37.83 -43.17
N GLN A 700 5.73 -36.60 -42.99
CA GLN A 700 5.90 -35.98 -41.66
C GLN A 700 4.56 -35.84 -40.95
N TYR A 701 3.53 -35.42 -41.66
CA TYR A 701 2.17 -35.33 -41.10
C TYR A 701 1.66 -36.71 -40.66
N LEU A 702 1.78 -37.75 -41.51
CA LEU A 702 1.32 -39.11 -41.20
C LEU A 702 2.06 -39.70 -40.00
N GLU A 703 3.35 -39.39 -39.84
CA GLU A 703 4.14 -39.81 -38.69
C GLU A 703 3.61 -39.21 -37.40
N MET A 704 3.32 -37.92 -37.39
CA MET A 704 2.70 -37.26 -36.21
C MET A 704 1.32 -37.86 -35.91
N VAL A 705 0.48 -38.09 -36.92
CA VAL A 705 -0.85 -38.69 -36.72
C VAL A 705 -0.71 -40.10 -36.11
N ARG A 706 0.25 -40.94 -36.56
CA ARG A 706 0.49 -42.25 -35.93
C ARG A 706 0.90 -42.15 -34.46
N ASN A 707 1.74 -41.17 -34.13
CA ASN A 707 2.13 -40.91 -32.74
C ASN A 707 0.93 -40.46 -31.90
N MET A 708 0.14 -39.53 -32.43
CA MET A 708 -1.09 -39.03 -31.77
C MET A 708 -2.13 -40.12 -31.60
N ASN A 709 -2.35 -41.00 -32.61
CA ASN A 709 -3.33 -42.09 -32.52
C ASN A 709 -2.97 -43.17 -31.47
N ARG A 710 -1.71 -43.24 -31.03
CA ARG A 710 -1.25 -44.08 -29.91
C ARG A 710 -1.55 -43.45 -28.56
N SER A 711 -1.87 -42.15 -28.51
CA SER A 711 -2.28 -41.46 -27.29
C SER A 711 -3.81 -41.59 -27.06
N ASP A 712 -4.25 -41.03 -25.92
CA ASP A 712 -5.69 -40.97 -25.55
C ASP A 712 -6.44 -39.79 -26.17
N TYR A 713 -5.79 -39.00 -27.04
CA TYR A 713 -6.44 -37.83 -27.65
C TYR A 713 -7.48 -38.28 -28.71
N ARG A 714 -8.73 -37.88 -28.49
CA ARG A 714 -9.89 -38.20 -29.39
C ARG A 714 -10.52 -36.93 -29.98
N GLY A 715 -9.91 -35.74 -29.80
CA GLY A 715 -10.39 -34.48 -30.41
C GLY A 715 -10.10 -34.42 -31.92
N LYS A 716 -10.74 -33.50 -32.61
CA LYS A 716 -10.52 -33.29 -34.05
C LYS A 716 -9.19 -32.57 -34.28
N LEU A 717 -8.68 -32.63 -35.51
CA LEU A 717 -7.55 -31.89 -36.03
C LEU A 717 -8.00 -30.89 -37.10
N ILE A 718 -7.50 -29.67 -37.00
CA ILE A 718 -7.66 -28.61 -38.00
C ILE A 718 -6.39 -28.60 -38.87
N LEU A 719 -6.51 -28.99 -40.14
CA LEU A 719 -5.45 -28.88 -41.14
C LEU A 719 -5.67 -27.61 -41.94
N GLN A 720 -4.67 -26.79 -42.04
CA GLN A 720 -4.78 -25.46 -42.63
C GLN A 720 -3.67 -25.19 -43.63
N GLU A 721 -4.00 -24.55 -44.74
CA GLU A 721 -3.07 -24.04 -45.73
C GLU A 721 -2.01 -23.15 -45.06
N PHE A 722 -0.77 -23.38 -45.36
CA PHE A 722 0.32 -22.50 -44.90
C PHE A 722 0.41 -21.26 -45.77
N ILE A 723 0.17 -20.09 -45.17
CA ILE A 723 0.41 -18.81 -45.84
C ILE A 723 1.86 -18.40 -45.59
N PRO A 724 2.72 -18.27 -46.63
CA PRO A 724 4.11 -17.96 -46.46
C PRO A 724 4.38 -16.57 -45.89
N GLY A 725 5.60 -16.38 -45.36
CA GLY A 725 6.09 -15.15 -44.74
C GLY A 725 6.30 -15.27 -43.22
N GLY A 726 7.23 -14.47 -42.71
CA GLY A 726 7.56 -14.38 -41.29
C GLY A 726 6.64 -13.44 -40.53
N ASP A 727 7.13 -12.95 -39.38
CA ASP A 727 6.42 -11.97 -38.54
C ASP A 727 6.03 -10.72 -39.33
N ASP A 728 6.87 -10.30 -40.27
CA ASP A 728 6.69 -9.14 -41.12
C ASP A 728 5.55 -9.26 -42.17
N ALA A 729 5.10 -10.49 -42.45
CA ALA A 729 3.93 -10.73 -43.30
C ALA A 729 2.61 -10.63 -42.50
N MET A 730 2.66 -10.73 -41.17
CA MET A 730 1.48 -10.55 -40.32
C MET A 730 0.93 -9.11 -40.40
N ARG A 731 -0.35 -8.99 -40.21
CA ARG A 731 -1.07 -7.71 -40.12
C ARG A 731 -2.05 -7.79 -38.99
N VAL A 732 -2.21 -6.69 -38.28
CA VAL A 732 -3.23 -6.54 -37.25
C VAL A 732 -4.03 -5.28 -37.51
N LEU A 733 -5.33 -5.43 -37.62
CA LEU A 733 -6.24 -4.31 -37.80
C LEU A 733 -7.06 -4.11 -36.53
N ASN A 734 -6.93 -2.95 -35.91
CA ASN A 734 -7.83 -2.54 -34.83
C ASN A 734 -8.90 -1.61 -35.39
N SER A 735 -10.17 -1.86 -35.02
CA SER A 735 -11.27 -0.98 -35.37
C SER A 735 -12.18 -0.66 -34.18
N TYR A 736 -12.99 0.36 -34.35
CA TYR A 736 -14.08 0.73 -33.46
C TYR A 736 -15.35 0.99 -34.27
N SER A 737 -16.41 0.25 -33.93
CA SER A 737 -17.77 0.48 -34.44
C SER A 737 -18.65 1.05 -33.30
N ASP A 738 -19.47 2.05 -33.66
CA ASP A 738 -20.37 2.70 -32.71
C ASP A 738 -21.62 1.84 -32.39
N LEU A 739 -22.51 2.40 -31.58
CA LEU A 739 -23.73 1.71 -31.11
C LEU A 739 -24.72 1.42 -32.24
N ASP A 740 -24.62 2.13 -33.37
CA ASP A 740 -25.45 1.95 -34.55
C ASP A 740 -24.82 0.97 -35.57
N GLY A 741 -23.64 0.41 -35.27
CA GLY A 741 -22.89 -0.54 -36.08
C GLY A 741 -22.03 0.12 -37.17
N HIS A 742 -21.86 1.44 -37.17
CA HIS A 742 -20.99 2.13 -38.10
C HIS A 742 -19.55 2.17 -37.64
N VAL A 743 -18.64 1.81 -38.51
CA VAL A 743 -17.19 1.87 -38.22
C VAL A 743 -16.74 3.33 -38.12
N ARG A 744 -16.10 3.70 -37.02
CA ARG A 744 -15.63 5.07 -36.73
C ARG A 744 -14.12 5.22 -36.75
N ALA A 745 -13.39 4.12 -36.67
CA ALA A 745 -11.93 4.16 -36.76
C ALA A 745 -11.35 2.84 -37.22
N MET A 746 -10.29 2.93 -38.00
CA MET A 746 -9.47 1.79 -38.41
C MET A 746 -8.00 2.16 -38.38
N CYS A 747 -7.18 1.23 -37.86
CA CYS A 747 -5.74 1.36 -37.81
C CYS A 747 -5.07 0.02 -38.09
N LEU A 748 -4.37 -0.05 -39.20
CA LEU A 748 -3.63 -1.23 -39.63
C LEU A 748 -2.20 -1.16 -39.10
N GLY A 749 -1.72 -2.27 -38.55
CA GLY A 749 -0.36 -2.47 -38.09
C GLY A 749 0.33 -3.62 -38.81
N GLN A 750 1.62 -3.44 -39.10
CA GLN A 750 2.52 -4.48 -39.51
C GLN A 750 3.40 -4.88 -38.34
N PRO A 751 3.23 -6.08 -37.78
CA PRO A 751 4.18 -6.63 -36.81
C PRO A 751 5.57 -6.73 -37.44
N VAL A 752 6.58 -6.37 -36.64
CA VAL A 752 7.98 -6.48 -37.03
C VAL A 752 8.76 -7.45 -36.16
N LEU A 753 8.18 -7.79 -35.00
CA LEU A 753 8.74 -8.78 -34.09
C LEU A 753 7.63 -9.32 -33.19
N GLU A 754 7.55 -10.64 -33.00
CA GLU A 754 6.70 -11.33 -32.05
C GLU A 754 7.46 -11.70 -30.78
N TYR A 755 6.73 -12.10 -29.74
CA TYR A 755 7.29 -12.77 -28.57
C TYR A 755 7.48 -14.26 -28.87
N TYR A 756 8.57 -14.84 -28.39
CA TYR A 756 8.91 -16.25 -28.62
C TYR A 756 8.85 -17.12 -27.37
N ASP A 757 8.70 -16.51 -26.18
CA ASP A 757 8.56 -17.30 -24.96
C ASP A 757 7.22 -18.04 -24.93
N PRO A 758 7.13 -19.24 -24.30
CA PRO A 758 5.94 -20.09 -24.34
C PRO A 758 4.65 -19.45 -23.78
N LYS A 759 4.77 -18.42 -22.93
CA LYS A 759 3.64 -17.72 -22.32
C LYS A 759 3.12 -16.56 -23.16
N SER A 760 3.98 -15.99 -24.01
CA SER A 760 3.68 -14.77 -24.77
C SER A 760 3.66 -14.99 -26.29
N VAL A 761 3.99 -16.19 -26.76
CA VAL A 761 3.96 -16.53 -28.20
C VAL A 761 2.59 -16.21 -28.82
N GLY A 762 2.60 -15.63 -30.01
CA GLY A 762 1.40 -15.13 -30.70
C GLY A 762 1.02 -13.67 -30.35
N ASN A 763 1.79 -13.02 -29.46
CA ASN A 763 1.65 -11.60 -29.21
C ASN A 763 2.79 -10.82 -29.87
N TYR A 764 2.49 -9.61 -30.33
CA TYR A 764 3.46 -8.75 -31.00
C TYR A 764 4.30 -7.94 -30.01
N ALA A 765 5.60 -7.95 -30.20
CA ALA A 765 6.57 -7.20 -29.40
C ALA A 765 6.81 -5.78 -29.98
N ALA A 766 6.63 -5.61 -31.29
CA ALA A 766 6.72 -4.33 -31.97
C ALA A 766 5.88 -4.32 -33.25
N ILE A 767 5.27 -3.16 -33.56
CA ILE A 767 4.40 -2.92 -34.71
C ILE A 767 4.73 -1.58 -35.33
N ILE A 768 4.81 -1.53 -36.66
CA ILE A 768 4.75 -0.29 -37.45
C ILE A 768 3.32 -0.12 -38.00
N SER A 769 2.68 1.02 -37.71
CA SER A 769 1.40 1.32 -38.35
C SER A 769 1.58 1.66 -39.84
N ARG A 770 0.69 1.12 -40.65
CA ARG A 770 0.65 1.39 -42.09
C ARG A 770 -0.80 1.39 -42.59
N GLY A 771 -1.22 2.44 -43.30
CA GLY A 771 -2.57 2.48 -43.88
C GLY A 771 -2.64 1.74 -45.20
N ASP A 772 -3.76 1.03 -45.42
CA ASP A 772 -4.13 0.46 -46.71
C ASP A 772 -5.64 0.73 -46.94
N GLN A 773 -5.95 1.67 -47.81
CA GLN A 773 -7.35 2.12 -48.01
C GLN A 773 -8.23 1.01 -48.59
N ALA A 774 -7.71 0.21 -49.48
CA ALA A 774 -8.50 -0.87 -50.10
C ALA A 774 -8.91 -1.93 -49.06
N LEU A 775 -7.97 -2.24 -48.11
CA LEU A 775 -8.28 -3.10 -46.98
C LEU A 775 -9.29 -2.45 -46.05
N TYR A 776 -9.12 -1.16 -45.71
CA TYR A 776 -10.05 -0.46 -44.85
C TYR A 776 -11.46 -0.47 -45.39
N ASP A 777 -11.65 -0.16 -46.68
CA ASP A 777 -12.97 -0.14 -47.34
C ASP A 777 -13.61 -1.54 -47.29
N LYS A 778 -12.84 -2.60 -47.59
CA LYS A 778 -13.32 -3.99 -47.56
C LYS A 778 -13.71 -4.41 -46.13
N MET A 779 -12.88 -4.07 -45.13
CA MET A 779 -13.13 -4.44 -43.73
C MET A 779 -14.28 -3.61 -43.11
N GLN A 780 -14.44 -2.37 -43.48
CA GLN A 780 -15.56 -1.56 -43.05
C GLN A 780 -16.88 -2.14 -43.57
N GLU A 781 -16.96 -2.42 -44.86
CA GLU A 781 -18.13 -3.04 -45.46
C GLU A 781 -18.49 -4.37 -44.78
N PHE A 782 -17.49 -5.19 -44.47
CA PHE A 782 -17.66 -6.45 -43.79
C PHE A 782 -18.24 -6.25 -42.37
N LEU A 783 -17.61 -5.41 -41.54
CA LEU A 783 -18.04 -5.17 -40.16
C LEU A 783 -19.44 -4.51 -40.08
N GLU A 784 -19.72 -3.55 -40.97
CA GLU A 784 -21.02 -2.86 -41.01
C GLU A 784 -22.14 -3.81 -41.45
N LYS A 785 -21.89 -4.70 -42.44
CA LYS A 785 -22.84 -5.74 -42.85
C LYS A 785 -23.13 -6.77 -41.74
N LEU A 786 -22.16 -7.01 -40.87
CA LEU A 786 -22.35 -7.86 -39.69
C LEU A 786 -23.12 -7.16 -38.57
N GLY A 787 -23.33 -5.83 -38.65
CA GLY A 787 -23.86 -5.05 -37.54
C GLY A 787 -22.93 -5.05 -36.33
N TYR A 788 -21.61 -5.12 -36.59
CA TYR A 788 -20.59 -5.22 -35.52
C TYR A 788 -20.58 -3.98 -34.65
N VAL A 789 -20.53 -4.15 -33.33
CA VAL A 789 -20.45 -3.06 -32.34
C VAL A 789 -19.26 -3.23 -31.40
N GLY A 790 -18.63 -2.12 -31.01
CA GLY A 790 -17.48 -2.13 -30.09
C GLY A 790 -16.13 -2.23 -30.82
N PHE A 791 -15.13 -2.71 -30.09
CA PHE A 791 -13.77 -2.85 -30.62
C PHE A 791 -13.54 -4.18 -31.27
N SER A 792 -12.74 -4.21 -32.35
CA SER A 792 -12.19 -5.43 -32.91
C SER A 792 -10.68 -5.37 -33.04
N ASN A 793 -10.03 -6.52 -32.85
CA ASN A 793 -8.64 -6.76 -33.20
C ASN A 793 -8.61 -7.94 -34.15
N ILE A 794 -8.26 -7.68 -35.42
CA ILE A 794 -8.35 -8.63 -36.51
C ILE A 794 -6.94 -9.03 -36.91
N ASP A 795 -6.62 -10.30 -36.73
CA ASP A 795 -5.33 -10.87 -37.11
C ASP A 795 -5.42 -11.47 -38.51
N MET A 796 -4.49 -11.07 -39.40
CA MET A 796 -4.44 -11.49 -40.78
C MET A 796 -3.00 -11.60 -41.26
N LYS A 797 -2.80 -12.25 -42.42
CA LYS A 797 -1.50 -12.34 -43.03
C LYS A 797 -1.55 -11.89 -44.48
N TYR A 798 -0.59 -11.08 -44.89
CA TYR A 798 -0.45 -10.68 -46.29
C TYR A 798 0.23 -11.82 -47.04
N ASP A 799 -0.51 -12.41 -47.98
CA ASP A 799 -0.01 -13.45 -48.86
C ASP A 799 0.65 -12.81 -50.10
N CYS A 800 1.98 -12.78 -50.09
CA CYS A 800 2.75 -12.20 -51.20
C CYS A 800 2.56 -12.93 -52.56
N ARG A 801 2.06 -14.18 -52.58
CA ARG A 801 1.77 -14.95 -53.83
C ARG A 801 0.53 -14.38 -54.52
N THR A 802 -0.45 -13.95 -53.78
CA THR A 802 -1.75 -13.50 -54.34
C THR A 802 -1.98 -12.00 -54.17
N GLY A 803 -1.16 -11.31 -53.38
CA GLY A 803 -1.33 -9.92 -53.03
C GLY A 803 -2.56 -9.63 -52.11
N ARG A 804 -3.06 -10.65 -51.40
CA ARG A 804 -4.27 -10.56 -50.58
C ARG A 804 -4.01 -10.65 -49.10
N TYR A 805 -4.91 -10.12 -48.30
CA TYR A 805 -4.93 -10.26 -46.85
C TYR A 805 -5.82 -11.43 -46.44
N VAL A 806 -5.26 -12.42 -45.80
CA VAL A 806 -5.90 -13.66 -45.41
C VAL A 806 -6.25 -13.58 -43.94
N LEU A 807 -7.53 -13.63 -43.54
CA LEU A 807 -8.02 -13.47 -42.18
C LEU A 807 -7.84 -14.75 -41.38
N PHE A 808 -7.29 -14.64 -40.18
CA PHE A 808 -7.14 -15.77 -39.26
C PHE A 808 -8.15 -15.77 -38.13
N GLU A 809 -8.42 -14.59 -37.54
CA GLU A 809 -9.35 -14.45 -36.43
C GLU A 809 -9.78 -12.99 -36.21
N ILE A 810 -10.92 -12.84 -35.55
CA ILE A 810 -11.42 -11.55 -35.05
C ILE A 810 -11.60 -11.68 -33.55
N ASN A 811 -10.86 -10.89 -32.80
CA ASN A 811 -11.00 -10.77 -31.37
C ASN A 811 -11.89 -9.57 -31.06
N PRO A 812 -13.05 -9.74 -30.37
CA PRO A 812 -14.02 -8.65 -30.14
C PRO A 812 -13.60 -7.73 -28.97
N ARG A 813 -12.38 -7.31 -29.01
CA ARG A 813 -11.72 -6.43 -28.05
C ARG A 813 -10.48 -5.78 -28.65
N LEU A 814 -9.90 -4.82 -27.96
CA LEU A 814 -8.56 -4.34 -28.30
C LEU A 814 -7.49 -5.37 -27.88
N GLY A 815 -6.52 -5.60 -28.76
CA GLY A 815 -5.39 -6.49 -28.49
C GLY A 815 -4.37 -5.88 -27.52
N ARG A 816 -3.47 -6.69 -26.96
CA ARG A 816 -2.37 -6.21 -26.10
C ARG A 816 -1.49 -5.15 -26.75
N SER A 817 -1.35 -5.23 -28.08
CA SER A 817 -0.57 -4.29 -28.89
C SER A 817 -1.35 -3.05 -29.31
N SER A 818 -2.64 -2.92 -29.00
CA SER A 818 -3.55 -1.87 -29.52
C SER A 818 -3.05 -0.43 -29.30
N TYR A 819 -2.13 -0.22 -28.37
CA TYR A 819 -1.52 1.08 -28.16
C TYR A 819 -0.70 1.58 -29.38
N PHE A 820 -0.45 0.74 -30.39
CA PHE A 820 0.15 1.18 -31.65
C PHE A 820 -0.75 2.19 -32.39
N CYS A 821 -2.07 2.08 -32.22
CA CYS A 821 -3.02 3.07 -32.75
C CYS A 821 -2.74 4.46 -32.16
N ARG A 822 -2.44 4.52 -30.85
CA ARG A 822 -2.08 5.78 -30.20
C ARG A 822 -0.72 6.31 -30.66
N ALA A 823 0.24 5.44 -30.88
CA ALA A 823 1.53 5.82 -31.46
C ALA A 823 1.34 6.47 -32.83
N ALA A 824 0.38 6.00 -33.60
CA ALA A 824 -0.04 6.53 -34.91
C ALA A 824 -0.97 7.77 -34.81
N GLY A 825 -1.25 8.29 -33.62
CA GLY A 825 -2.07 9.49 -33.42
C GLY A 825 -3.55 9.23 -33.12
N LEU A 826 -4.02 7.99 -33.19
CA LEU A 826 -5.43 7.63 -33.04
C LEU A 826 -5.72 7.14 -31.60
N ASN A 827 -6.55 7.88 -30.87
CA ASN A 827 -7.00 7.48 -29.54
C ASN A 827 -8.42 6.87 -29.61
N MET A 828 -8.49 5.54 -29.57
CA MET A 828 -9.74 4.77 -29.68
C MET A 828 -10.69 5.05 -28.50
N MET A 829 -10.18 5.30 -27.28
CA MET A 829 -11.01 5.62 -26.10
C MET A 829 -11.64 7.00 -26.23
N LYS A 830 -10.99 7.92 -26.93
CA LYS A 830 -11.56 9.23 -27.22
C LYS A 830 -12.77 9.12 -28.14
N LEU A 831 -12.69 8.33 -29.21
CA LEU A 831 -13.80 8.14 -30.13
C LEU A 831 -15.00 7.46 -29.48
N LEU A 832 -14.76 6.40 -28.70
CA LEU A 832 -15.80 5.76 -27.90
C LEU A 832 -16.51 6.77 -26.98
N THR A 833 -15.74 7.54 -26.25
CA THR A 833 -16.28 8.47 -25.25
C THR A 833 -16.99 9.63 -25.91
N ASP A 834 -16.41 10.23 -26.96
CA ASP A 834 -17.01 11.32 -27.70
C ASP A 834 -18.37 10.89 -28.30
N GLY A 835 -18.47 9.68 -28.86
CA GLY A 835 -19.71 9.14 -29.36
C GLY A 835 -20.75 8.86 -28.28
N ILE A 836 -20.38 8.08 -27.27
CA ILE A 836 -21.33 7.58 -26.27
C ILE A 836 -21.68 8.67 -25.23
N VAL A 837 -20.69 9.40 -24.74
CA VAL A 837 -20.91 10.37 -23.65
C VAL A 837 -21.37 11.71 -24.20
N TYR A 838 -20.72 12.23 -25.24
CA TYR A 838 -20.93 13.59 -25.72
C TYR A 838 -21.75 13.65 -27.02
N GLY A 839 -22.17 12.50 -27.56
CA GLY A 839 -23.04 12.44 -28.76
C GLY A 839 -22.37 12.95 -30.04
N LYS A 840 -21.04 13.05 -30.06
CA LYS A 840 -20.30 13.49 -31.25
C LYS A 840 -20.20 12.35 -32.24
N ARG A 841 -20.67 12.59 -33.45
CA ARG A 841 -20.56 11.64 -34.57
C ARG A 841 -19.57 12.21 -35.57
N GLU A 842 -18.41 11.60 -35.67
CA GLU A 842 -17.38 11.92 -36.65
C GLU A 842 -17.42 10.86 -37.76
N ASP A 843 -16.96 11.23 -38.94
CA ASP A 843 -16.74 10.26 -40.04
C ASP A 843 -15.64 9.24 -39.62
N CYS A 844 -15.59 8.12 -40.35
CA CYS A 844 -14.59 7.09 -40.07
C CYS A 844 -13.16 7.63 -40.25
N VAL A 845 -12.34 7.47 -39.20
CA VAL A 845 -10.93 7.87 -39.24
C VAL A 845 -10.08 6.68 -39.70
N TYR A 846 -9.58 6.75 -40.91
CA TYR A 846 -8.61 5.78 -41.44
C TYR A 846 -7.19 6.25 -41.13
N ASN A 847 -6.42 5.44 -40.42
CA ASN A 847 -5.05 5.82 -40.08
C ASN A 847 -4.06 5.48 -41.19
N HIS A 848 -3.39 6.50 -41.71
CA HIS A 848 -2.29 6.37 -42.69
C HIS A 848 -0.95 6.82 -42.12
N THR A 849 -0.90 7.28 -40.83
CA THR A 849 0.34 7.70 -40.21
C THR A 849 1.23 6.49 -39.92
N VAL A 850 2.47 6.59 -40.34
CA VAL A 850 3.49 5.56 -40.07
C VAL A 850 4.19 5.87 -38.77
N ALA A 851 4.10 4.98 -37.78
CA ALA A 851 4.70 5.14 -36.48
C ALA A 851 5.10 3.78 -35.89
N LEU A 852 6.12 3.77 -35.06
CA LEU A 852 6.61 2.57 -34.37
C LEU A 852 6.08 2.52 -32.92
N TRP A 853 5.39 1.46 -32.61
CA TRP A 853 5.12 1.03 -31.25
C TRP A 853 6.00 -0.17 -30.88
N GLN A 854 6.51 -0.19 -29.66
CA GLN A 854 7.29 -1.31 -29.14
C GLN A 854 7.06 -1.51 -27.63
N ASN A 855 7.02 -2.77 -27.23
CA ASN A 855 6.94 -3.18 -25.83
C ASN A 855 8.20 -3.94 -25.36
N VAL A 856 9.27 -3.84 -26.11
CA VAL A 856 10.60 -4.39 -25.82
C VAL A 856 11.66 -3.31 -25.96
N PRO A 857 12.84 -3.48 -25.34
CA PRO A 857 13.96 -2.57 -25.56
C PRO A 857 14.37 -2.47 -27.04
N THR A 858 14.71 -1.29 -27.52
CA THR A 858 15.16 -1.06 -28.91
C THR A 858 16.36 -1.95 -29.30
N GLY A 859 17.21 -2.32 -28.34
CA GLY A 859 18.32 -3.25 -28.57
C GLY A 859 17.87 -4.65 -29.01
N ILE A 860 16.68 -5.11 -28.57
CA ILE A 860 16.07 -6.37 -29.00
C ILE A 860 15.63 -6.26 -30.46
N LEU A 861 14.93 -5.18 -30.84
CA LEU A 861 14.53 -4.96 -32.22
C LEU A 861 15.73 -4.98 -33.18
N ARG A 862 16.79 -4.24 -32.84
CA ARG A 862 18.02 -4.18 -33.66
C ARG A 862 18.71 -5.54 -33.83
N ARG A 863 18.54 -6.43 -32.86
CA ARG A 863 19.22 -7.75 -32.88
C ARG A 863 18.40 -8.84 -33.57
N TYR A 864 17.06 -8.80 -33.42
CA TYR A 864 16.21 -9.92 -33.78
C TYR A 864 15.32 -9.67 -35.01
N VAL A 865 15.11 -8.41 -35.44
CA VAL A 865 14.44 -8.12 -36.72
C VAL A 865 15.43 -8.44 -37.83
N LYS A 866 15.10 -9.45 -38.63
CA LYS A 866 16.02 -10.01 -39.70
C LYS A 866 15.79 -9.42 -41.09
N ASN A 867 14.58 -8.90 -41.36
CA ASN A 867 14.32 -8.22 -42.62
C ASN A 867 15.17 -6.95 -42.71
N SER A 868 16.10 -6.88 -43.64
CA SER A 868 17.07 -5.78 -43.74
C SER A 868 16.42 -4.42 -44.07
N GLU A 869 15.34 -4.42 -44.86
CA GLU A 869 14.61 -3.20 -45.22
C GLU A 869 13.88 -2.64 -43.99
N LEU A 870 13.19 -3.50 -43.25
CA LEU A 870 12.52 -3.11 -41.99
C LEU A 870 13.54 -2.70 -40.92
N ALA A 871 14.67 -3.40 -40.82
CA ALA A 871 15.71 -3.04 -39.86
C ALA A 871 16.31 -1.66 -40.14
N GLU A 872 16.44 -1.27 -41.40
CA GLU A 872 16.90 0.05 -41.80
C GLU A 872 15.81 1.10 -41.51
N GLU A 873 14.56 0.81 -41.88
CA GLU A 873 13.42 1.69 -41.61
C GLU A 873 13.24 1.97 -40.11
N LEU A 874 13.40 0.95 -39.26
CA LEU A 874 13.29 1.09 -37.79
C LEU A 874 14.27 2.11 -37.21
N LYS A 875 15.40 2.40 -37.87
CA LYS A 875 16.35 3.43 -37.40
C LYS A 875 15.79 4.85 -37.47
N ALA A 876 14.83 5.08 -38.35
CA ALA A 876 14.21 6.39 -38.55
C ALA A 876 13.16 6.71 -37.46
N PHE A 877 12.69 5.71 -36.68
CA PHE A 877 11.61 5.90 -35.74
C PHE A 877 12.12 5.97 -34.28
N LYS A 878 11.51 6.90 -33.53
CA LYS A 878 11.53 6.87 -32.08
C LYS A 878 10.35 6.03 -31.61
N GLY A 879 10.61 4.81 -31.14
CA GLY A 879 9.55 3.90 -30.71
C GLY A 879 8.74 4.45 -29.52
N THR A 880 7.45 4.23 -29.60
CA THR A 880 6.52 4.57 -28.51
C THR A 880 6.36 3.37 -27.57
N HIS A 881 6.60 3.58 -26.28
CA HIS A 881 6.43 2.56 -25.26
C HIS A 881 5.16 2.80 -24.46
N VAL A 882 4.32 1.77 -24.29
CA VAL A 882 3.07 1.90 -23.53
C VAL A 882 3.32 2.11 -22.04
N LEU A 883 4.25 1.35 -21.43
CA LEU A 883 4.45 1.32 -19.99
C LEU A 883 5.25 2.50 -19.43
N PHE A 884 6.00 3.22 -20.28
CA PHE A 884 6.76 4.40 -19.87
C PHE A 884 5.97 5.68 -20.14
N CYS A 885 5.17 6.08 -19.17
CA CYS A 885 4.38 7.31 -19.22
C CYS A 885 5.03 8.40 -18.36
N LYS A 886 5.28 9.58 -18.95
CA LYS A 886 5.80 10.73 -18.20
C LYS A 886 4.78 11.10 -17.10
N GLY A 887 5.25 11.20 -15.85
CA GLY A 887 4.40 11.48 -14.68
C GLY A 887 3.82 10.23 -13.99
N ASP A 888 4.08 8.99 -14.51
CA ASP A 888 3.65 7.75 -13.89
C ASP A 888 4.82 6.75 -13.73
N LEU A 889 5.96 7.26 -13.27
CA LEU A 889 7.17 6.46 -13.05
C LEU A 889 7.74 6.68 -11.64
N PRO A 890 6.98 6.42 -10.56
CA PRO A 890 7.56 6.40 -9.22
C PRO A 890 8.67 5.34 -9.15
N LEU A 891 9.66 5.52 -8.29
CA LEU A 891 10.84 4.67 -8.21
C LEU A 891 10.53 3.15 -8.13
N PRO A 892 9.56 2.69 -7.31
CA PRO A 892 9.22 1.26 -7.27
C PRO A 892 8.69 0.73 -8.61
N ARG A 893 7.87 1.54 -9.32
CA ARG A 893 7.37 1.20 -10.65
C ARG A 893 8.50 1.18 -11.67
N LEU A 894 9.34 2.21 -11.70
CA LEU A 894 10.47 2.31 -12.62
C LEU A 894 11.42 1.11 -12.46
N TYR A 895 11.78 0.76 -11.23
CA TYR A 895 12.62 -0.42 -10.95
C TYR A 895 12.00 -1.72 -11.47
N ARG A 896 10.71 -1.95 -11.24
CA ARG A 896 10.01 -3.14 -11.74
C ARG A 896 9.93 -3.17 -13.26
N LEU A 897 9.64 -2.05 -13.90
CA LEU A 897 9.61 -1.94 -15.35
C LEU A 897 10.99 -2.18 -15.96
N LEU A 898 12.06 -1.65 -15.38
CA LEU A 898 13.43 -1.91 -15.85
C LEU A 898 13.79 -3.39 -15.72
N ARG A 899 13.40 -4.05 -14.63
CA ARG A 899 13.55 -5.52 -14.51
C ARG A 899 12.73 -6.28 -15.54
N TYR A 900 11.48 -5.88 -15.73
CA TYR A 900 10.58 -6.48 -16.72
C TYR A 900 11.16 -6.37 -18.13
N TYR A 901 11.64 -5.19 -18.52
CA TYR A 901 12.30 -4.96 -19.80
C TYR A 901 13.67 -5.67 -19.88
N GLY A 902 14.41 -5.74 -18.79
CA GLY A 902 15.69 -6.49 -18.71
C GLY A 902 15.49 -8.00 -18.93
N ALA A 903 14.42 -8.58 -18.37
CA ALA A 903 14.07 -9.98 -18.55
C ALA A 903 13.79 -10.35 -20.02
N GLN A 904 13.33 -9.40 -20.85
CA GLN A 904 13.08 -9.64 -22.26
C GLN A 904 14.36 -10.03 -23.02
N TYR A 905 15.52 -9.50 -22.63
CA TYR A 905 16.80 -9.92 -23.23
C TYR A 905 17.10 -11.40 -23.00
N HIS A 906 16.76 -11.94 -21.81
CA HIS A 906 16.90 -13.36 -21.51
C HIS A 906 15.87 -14.18 -22.29
N ASN A 907 14.60 -13.76 -22.30
CA ASN A 907 13.54 -14.45 -23.02
C ASN A 907 13.86 -14.57 -24.52
N PHE A 908 14.26 -13.47 -25.16
CA PHE A 908 14.63 -13.50 -26.59
C PHE A 908 15.90 -14.32 -26.85
N ARG A 909 16.90 -14.27 -25.96
CA ARG A 909 18.09 -15.11 -26.09
C ARG A 909 17.75 -16.59 -25.99
N ASP A 910 16.90 -16.97 -25.04
CA ASP A 910 16.66 -18.37 -24.70
C ASP A 910 15.63 -19.02 -25.65
N TYR A 911 14.66 -18.29 -26.17
CA TYR A 911 13.54 -18.86 -26.94
C TYR A 911 13.53 -18.49 -28.43
N TYR A 912 14.23 -17.45 -28.88
CA TYR A 912 14.18 -17.02 -30.28
C TYR A 912 14.75 -18.07 -31.29
N PHE A 913 15.71 -18.89 -30.87
CA PHE A 913 16.37 -19.88 -31.70
C PHE A 913 15.67 -21.24 -31.74
N ASP A 914 14.77 -21.53 -30.81
CA ASP A 914 14.08 -22.83 -30.76
C ASP A 914 12.91 -22.96 -31.75
N LYS A 915 12.64 -21.94 -32.55
CA LYS A 915 11.61 -21.94 -33.63
C LYS A 915 12.21 -22.12 -35.05
N LYS A 916 13.35 -22.81 -35.18
CA LYS A 916 13.80 -23.30 -36.50
C LYS A 916 13.35 -24.71 -36.74
#